data_04bc83f1530ae1c8539f57f402206b43
#
_entry.id   04bc83f1530ae1c8539f57f402206b43
#
_cell.length_a   1.000
_cell.length_b   1.000
_cell.length_c   1.000
_cell.angle_alpha   90.00
_cell.angle_beta   90.00
_cell.angle_gamma   90.00
#
_symmetry.space_group_name_H-M   'P 1'
#
loop_
_entity.id
_entity.type
_entity.pdbx_description
1 polymer ?
#
loop_
_entity_poly.entity_id
_entity_poly.type
_entity_poly.pdbx_seq_one_letter_code
_entity_poly.pdbx_strand_id
1 'polypeptide(L)'
;MAPRVGCFLLAVLISASCKVVTSSDPMCTEKEANKTYNCENLGLREIPDTLPNTTEFLEFGFNFLPAIQNITFSRLINLIFLDLTRCQINWVHEDTFQNHHQLNTIVLTGNPLIFMAETSLTGPKLLKHLFLTQTGISSLEFIPVHNLENLESLHLGSNCISSINLPENFPTRNLKVLDFQNNAIHYISSKDINALEQATNLSLNFNGNDIKGIEPGAFNSKIFQSLKFGGSLNLSVILKGLQNSTIQSLWLGTFEDTDDQDLTSATFEGLCDMAVESINLQKHHFDGFSPSTFRCFTGLQELDLTAAHLKGLPSGIEGMNSLKKLVLNANSFDQLCQINAASFPSLTDLYVKGNRKKLDLGARCLEKLENLQKLDLSHSDIEASDCCNLQLKNLPHLQYLNLSYNEPLGLEDQAFKECPWLELLDLAFTHLRVKASQSPFQNLHLLRVLNLSHCLLDTSNRHLLEGLLDLRHLNVQGNHFQDGSISKTNLFQTVSSLEILILSSCDLLSIDQQAFHGLGKMSHLDLSHNSLTGDSMDALSPLKGIYLNLAANNIRIIPFHLLPTLSQQSTINLSHNPLDCTCSNIHFITWYKENLHKLEGSEETVCANPPPLRGVKLSDVKLSCGMTGMGIFFLVVFVFLLIILLIFSVKFLLRWKYQHI
;
A
#
# COMPACT_ATOMS: atom_id res chain seq x y z
N MET A 1 -32.26 -9.06 -22.46
CA MET A 1 -32.77 -10.30 -21.78
C MET A 1 -31.92 -10.44 -20.51
N ALA A 2 -32.43 -10.00 -19.41
CA ALA A 2 -31.75 -10.06 -18.14
C ALA A 2 -31.70 -11.50 -17.59
N PRO A 3 -30.57 -12.01 -17.09
CA PRO A 3 -30.57 -13.26 -16.36
C PRO A 3 -31.09 -13.02 -14.93
N ARG A 4 -32.10 -13.73 -14.56
CA ARG A 4 -32.58 -13.85 -13.17
C ARG A 4 -31.42 -14.38 -12.30
N VAL A 5 -30.93 -13.59 -11.38
CA VAL A 5 -30.04 -14.06 -10.32
C VAL A 5 -30.90 -14.81 -9.30
N GLY A 6 -31.00 -16.12 -9.49
CA GLY A 6 -31.54 -17.01 -8.45
C GLY A 6 -30.44 -17.25 -7.41
N CYS A 7 -30.76 -17.11 -6.13
CA CYS A 7 -29.94 -17.61 -5.03
C CYS A 7 -29.74 -19.13 -5.18
N PHE A 8 -28.70 -19.58 -5.87
CA PHE A 8 -28.31 -20.97 -5.94
C PHE A 8 -27.17 -21.27 -4.98
N LEU A 9 -27.48 -22.09 -3.99
CA LEU A 9 -26.50 -22.78 -3.17
C LEU A 9 -25.64 -23.68 -4.08
N LEU A 10 -24.38 -23.27 -4.34
CA LEU A 10 -23.38 -24.14 -4.97
C LEU A 10 -22.72 -24.98 -3.87
N ALA A 11 -23.22 -26.20 -3.66
CA ALA A 11 -22.52 -27.23 -2.92
C ALA A 11 -21.42 -27.82 -3.83
N VAL A 12 -20.16 -27.48 -3.61
CA VAL A 12 -19.04 -28.12 -4.28
C VAL A 12 -18.65 -29.37 -3.49
N LEU A 13 -18.98 -30.54 -4.03
CA LEU A 13 -18.46 -31.84 -3.56
C LEU A 13 -16.98 -31.96 -3.97
N ILE A 14 -16.08 -31.82 -3.02
CA ILE A 14 -14.67 -32.19 -3.20
C ILE A 14 -14.45 -33.56 -2.55
N SER A 15 -14.10 -34.56 -3.38
CA SER A 15 -13.72 -35.89 -2.94
C SER A 15 -12.41 -35.87 -2.19
N ALA A 16 -12.41 -36.26 -0.93
CA ALA A 16 -11.24 -36.36 -0.06
C ALA A 16 -10.40 -37.58 -0.38
N SER A 17 -9.15 -37.36 -0.80
CA SER A 17 -8.09 -38.39 -0.75
C SER A 17 -7.45 -38.35 0.63
N CYS A 18 -7.66 -39.38 1.43
CA CYS A 18 -7.09 -39.54 2.76
C CYS A 18 -5.58 -39.77 2.67
N LYS A 19 -4.77 -38.78 3.06
CA LYS A 19 -3.36 -38.99 3.44
C LYS A 19 -3.30 -38.95 4.96
N VAL A 20 -2.93 -40.07 5.56
CA VAL A 20 -2.58 -40.14 6.99
C VAL A 20 -1.28 -39.38 7.19
N VAL A 21 -1.40 -38.20 7.81
CA VAL A 21 -0.27 -37.44 8.35
C VAL A 21 -0.34 -37.58 9.86
N THR A 22 0.73 -38.00 10.48
CA THR A 22 0.92 -38.02 11.94
C THR A 22 0.83 -36.57 12.43
N SER A 23 -0.25 -36.24 13.12
CA SER A 23 -0.59 -34.89 13.56
C SER A 23 0.18 -34.54 14.85
N SER A 24 1.04 -33.52 14.78
CA SER A 24 1.04 -32.55 15.87
C SER A 24 -0.29 -31.78 15.74
N ASP A 25 -1.09 -31.67 16.77
CA ASP A 25 -2.33 -30.90 16.76
C ASP A 25 -2.05 -29.50 16.23
N PRO A 26 -2.86 -28.97 15.30
CA PRO A 26 -2.64 -27.65 14.77
C PRO A 26 -2.76 -26.62 15.89
N MET A 27 -1.64 -25.99 16.24
CA MET A 27 -1.60 -24.97 17.29
C MET A 27 -1.84 -23.60 16.71
N CYS A 28 -2.67 -22.81 17.39
CA CYS A 28 -2.84 -21.39 17.09
C CYS A 28 -1.51 -20.65 17.26
N THR A 29 -1.23 -19.68 16.38
CA THR A 29 -0.03 -18.85 16.49
C THR A 29 -0.31 -17.64 17.36
N GLU A 30 0.56 -17.42 18.33
CA GLU A 30 0.53 -16.24 19.19
C GLU A 30 1.16 -15.07 18.45
N LYS A 31 0.41 -13.95 18.30
CA LYS A 31 0.89 -12.71 17.67
C LYS A 31 1.36 -11.70 18.72
N GLU A 32 0.64 -11.63 19.85
CA GLU A 32 1.00 -10.81 21.01
C GLU A 32 0.86 -11.65 22.28
N ALA A 33 1.86 -11.57 23.15
CA ALA A 33 1.99 -12.43 24.30
C ALA A 33 0.71 -12.49 25.18
N ASN A 34 0.11 -13.68 25.27
CA ASN A 34 -1.08 -14.00 26.03
C ASN A 34 -2.35 -13.20 25.66
N LYS A 35 -2.39 -12.46 24.53
CA LYS A 35 -3.50 -11.58 24.16
C LYS A 35 -4.07 -11.84 22.79
N THR A 36 -3.23 -12.01 21.78
CA THR A 36 -3.64 -12.09 20.38
C THR A 36 -3.26 -13.42 19.77
N TYR A 37 -4.25 -14.16 19.28
CA TYR A 37 -4.09 -15.49 18.70
C TYR A 37 -4.69 -15.57 17.31
N ASN A 38 -3.94 -16.18 16.38
CA ASN A 38 -4.44 -16.57 15.07
C ASN A 38 -4.57 -18.10 15.02
N CYS A 39 -5.80 -18.55 14.82
CA CYS A 39 -6.20 -19.95 14.65
C CYS A 39 -6.86 -20.20 13.29
N GLU A 40 -6.66 -19.32 12.30
CA GLU A 40 -7.34 -19.43 11.01
C GLU A 40 -6.92 -20.68 10.22
N ASN A 41 -7.91 -21.27 9.54
CA ASN A 41 -7.72 -22.36 8.59
C ASN A 41 -6.93 -23.58 9.13
N LEU A 42 -7.10 -23.89 10.41
CA LEU A 42 -6.45 -25.03 11.06
C LEU A 42 -7.34 -26.29 11.07
N GLY A 43 -8.55 -26.24 10.50
CA GLY A 43 -9.50 -27.35 10.48
C GLY A 43 -10.10 -27.66 11.86
N LEU A 44 -10.09 -26.68 12.76
CA LEU A 44 -10.60 -26.81 14.12
C LEU A 44 -12.13 -26.95 14.13
N ARG A 45 -12.64 -27.73 15.11
CA ARG A 45 -14.08 -27.95 15.33
C ARG A 45 -14.57 -27.43 16.66
N GLU A 46 -13.67 -26.92 17.49
CA GLU A 46 -13.93 -26.32 18.79
C GLU A 46 -12.80 -25.32 19.12
N ILE A 47 -13.07 -24.45 20.08
CA ILE A 47 -12.06 -23.48 20.53
C ILE A 47 -10.99 -24.23 21.35
N PRO A 48 -9.71 -24.14 20.99
CA PRO A 48 -8.66 -24.89 21.67
C PRO A 48 -8.54 -24.56 23.15
N ASP A 49 -8.42 -25.59 23.98
CA ASP A 49 -8.21 -25.45 25.42
C ASP A 49 -6.88 -24.80 25.79
N THR A 50 -5.94 -24.78 24.86
CA THR A 50 -4.61 -24.15 25.00
C THR A 50 -4.65 -22.63 25.00
N LEU A 51 -5.73 -22.01 24.51
CA LEU A 51 -5.87 -20.55 24.54
C LEU A 51 -6.05 -20.06 25.99
N PRO A 52 -5.25 -19.08 26.45
CA PRO A 52 -5.36 -18.54 27.79
C PRO A 52 -6.65 -17.69 27.94
N ASN A 53 -7.15 -17.60 29.14
CA ASN A 53 -8.32 -16.77 29.46
C ASN A 53 -8.06 -15.26 29.33
N THR A 54 -6.81 -14.85 29.17
CA THR A 54 -6.39 -13.48 28.89
C THR A 54 -6.51 -13.07 27.42
N THR A 55 -6.94 -13.99 26.54
CA THR A 55 -7.12 -13.72 25.11
C THR A 55 -8.11 -12.59 24.91
N GLU A 56 -7.66 -11.51 24.25
CA GLU A 56 -8.43 -10.32 23.89
C GLU A 56 -8.83 -10.34 22.41
N PHE A 57 -7.94 -10.84 21.53
CA PHE A 57 -8.13 -10.89 20.08
C PHE A 57 -8.00 -12.32 19.57
N LEU A 58 -9.06 -12.83 18.94
CA LEU A 58 -9.10 -14.18 18.37
C LEU A 58 -9.51 -14.14 16.90
N GLU A 59 -8.58 -14.53 16.03
CA GLU A 59 -8.84 -14.83 14.61
C GLU A 59 -9.05 -16.34 14.48
N PHE A 60 -10.29 -16.77 14.24
CA PHE A 60 -10.67 -18.18 14.15
C PHE A 60 -11.31 -18.55 12.80
N GLY A 61 -11.24 -17.66 11.82
CA GLY A 61 -11.85 -17.85 10.50
C GLY A 61 -11.46 -19.14 9.79
N PHE A 62 -12.29 -19.58 8.86
CA PHE A 62 -12.08 -20.77 8.01
C PHE A 62 -11.95 -22.10 8.76
N ASN A 63 -12.54 -22.23 9.94
CA ASN A 63 -12.67 -23.47 10.70
C ASN A 63 -14.10 -24.05 10.58
N PHE A 64 -14.48 -24.98 11.42
CA PHE A 64 -15.78 -25.65 11.34
C PHE A 64 -16.51 -25.60 12.68
N LEU A 65 -17.37 -24.60 12.86
CA LEU A 65 -18.24 -24.42 14.06
C LEU A 65 -19.70 -24.25 13.61
N PRO A 66 -20.43 -25.33 13.31
CA PRO A 66 -21.79 -25.23 12.74
C PRO A 66 -22.79 -24.57 13.68
N ALA A 67 -22.57 -24.61 14.97
CA ALA A 67 -23.36 -23.93 15.98
C ALA A 67 -22.47 -23.35 17.07
N ILE A 68 -22.82 -22.16 17.58
CA ILE A 68 -22.15 -21.53 18.71
C ILE A 68 -23.13 -21.34 19.85
N GLN A 69 -22.71 -21.71 21.06
CA GLN A 69 -23.50 -21.74 22.28
C GLN A 69 -22.78 -20.97 23.39
N ASN A 70 -23.46 -20.73 24.52
CA ASN A 70 -22.87 -20.05 25.67
C ASN A 70 -21.57 -20.71 26.19
N ILE A 71 -21.44 -22.03 26.01
CA ILE A 71 -20.23 -22.77 26.42
C ILE A 71 -19.05 -22.58 25.42
N THR A 72 -19.33 -22.27 24.15
CA THR A 72 -18.31 -22.24 23.08
C THR A 72 -17.13 -21.31 23.41
N PHE A 73 -17.40 -20.13 23.95
CA PHE A 73 -16.37 -19.14 24.30
C PHE A 73 -16.28 -18.88 25.82
N SER A 74 -16.91 -19.71 26.66
CA SER A 74 -17.11 -19.45 28.09
C SER A 74 -15.82 -19.17 28.87
N ARG A 75 -14.67 -19.68 28.42
CA ARG A 75 -13.35 -19.43 29.03
C ARG A 75 -12.69 -18.13 28.58
N LEU A 76 -13.06 -17.58 27.43
CA LEU A 76 -12.42 -16.42 26.81
C LEU A 76 -13.20 -15.14 27.10
N ILE A 77 -13.52 -14.88 28.37
CA ILE A 77 -14.39 -13.78 28.82
C ILE A 77 -13.81 -12.37 28.55
N ASN A 78 -12.51 -12.28 28.27
CA ASN A 78 -11.81 -11.02 28.01
C ASN A 78 -11.75 -10.64 26.51
N LEU A 79 -12.44 -11.39 25.64
CA LEU A 79 -12.49 -11.10 24.22
C LEU A 79 -12.98 -9.67 23.95
N ILE A 80 -12.21 -8.94 23.13
CA ILE A 80 -12.52 -7.63 22.58
C ILE A 80 -12.86 -7.75 21.10
N PHE A 81 -12.16 -8.62 20.38
CA PHE A 81 -12.34 -8.90 18.97
C PHE A 81 -12.45 -10.40 18.71
N LEU A 82 -13.46 -10.80 17.95
CA LEU A 82 -13.70 -12.19 17.56
C LEU A 82 -14.02 -12.29 16.06
N ASP A 83 -13.15 -12.96 15.32
CA ASP A 83 -13.37 -13.28 13.90
C ASP A 83 -13.72 -14.77 13.71
N LEU A 84 -14.92 -15.02 13.23
CA LEU A 84 -15.47 -16.33 12.89
C LEU A 84 -15.83 -16.42 11.39
N THR A 85 -15.08 -15.70 10.54
CA THR A 85 -15.31 -15.69 9.08
C THR A 85 -15.32 -17.12 8.52
N ARG A 86 -16.38 -17.45 7.77
CA ARG A 86 -16.53 -18.74 7.05
C ARG A 86 -16.33 -19.99 7.92
N CYS A 87 -16.84 -19.97 9.16
CA CYS A 87 -16.82 -21.11 10.07
C CYS A 87 -18.00 -22.06 9.87
N GLN A 88 -18.83 -21.89 8.83
CA GLN A 88 -20.05 -22.67 8.53
C GLN A 88 -21.11 -22.60 9.64
N ILE A 89 -21.17 -21.49 10.37
CA ILE A 89 -22.12 -21.28 11.45
C ILE A 89 -23.54 -21.15 10.88
N ASN A 90 -24.44 -22.02 11.33
CA ASN A 90 -25.87 -21.99 10.99
C ASN A 90 -26.72 -21.46 12.15
N TRP A 91 -26.26 -21.68 13.38
CA TRP A 91 -27.03 -21.42 14.59
C TRP A 91 -26.19 -20.63 15.61
N VAL A 92 -26.74 -19.49 16.05
CA VAL A 92 -26.25 -18.73 17.23
C VAL A 92 -27.28 -18.87 18.31
N HIS A 93 -26.98 -19.66 19.33
CA HIS A 93 -27.91 -20.01 20.41
C HIS A 93 -28.13 -18.90 21.43
N GLU A 94 -29.10 -19.11 22.30
CA GLU A 94 -29.39 -18.21 23.43
C GLU A 94 -28.13 -18.00 24.28
N ASP A 95 -27.96 -16.77 24.78
CA ASP A 95 -26.92 -16.37 25.71
C ASP A 95 -25.47 -16.68 25.27
N THR A 96 -25.23 -16.88 23.97
CA THR A 96 -23.91 -17.25 23.40
C THR A 96 -22.80 -16.32 23.88
N PHE A 97 -23.06 -15.03 23.91
CA PHE A 97 -22.08 -14.02 24.33
C PHE A 97 -22.41 -13.35 25.68
N GLN A 98 -23.24 -13.95 26.53
CA GLN A 98 -23.74 -13.34 27.77
C GLN A 98 -22.63 -12.80 28.69
N ASN A 99 -21.49 -13.47 28.77
CA ASN A 99 -20.37 -13.11 29.66
C ASN A 99 -19.28 -12.26 28.97
N HIS A 100 -19.44 -11.89 27.70
CA HIS A 100 -18.43 -11.21 26.90
C HIS A 100 -18.65 -9.68 26.89
N HIS A 101 -18.62 -9.05 28.05
CA HIS A 101 -18.95 -7.63 28.22
C HIS A 101 -17.96 -6.67 27.56
N GLN A 102 -16.71 -7.11 27.30
CA GLN A 102 -15.66 -6.32 26.66
C GLN A 102 -15.70 -6.41 25.13
N LEU A 103 -16.52 -7.31 24.57
CA LEU A 103 -16.53 -7.60 23.15
C LEU A 103 -17.00 -6.37 22.36
N ASN A 104 -16.11 -5.87 21.52
CA ASN A 104 -16.27 -4.66 20.72
C ASN A 104 -16.61 -4.98 19.25
N THR A 105 -16.03 -6.06 18.71
CA THR A 105 -16.18 -6.47 17.32
C THR A 105 -16.48 -7.95 17.19
N ILE A 106 -17.53 -8.29 16.44
CA ILE A 106 -17.88 -9.65 16.06
C ILE A 106 -17.94 -9.74 14.52
N VAL A 107 -17.17 -10.67 13.95
CA VAL A 107 -17.17 -10.96 12.51
C VAL A 107 -17.75 -12.34 12.27
N LEU A 108 -18.92 -12.40 11.63
CA LEU A 108 -19.61 -13.63 11.22
C LEU A 108 -19.71 -13.77 9.69
N THR A 109 -18.88 -13.05 8.96
CA THR A 109 -18.89 -13.00 7.49
C THR A 109 -18.81 -14.39 6.87
N GLY A 110 -19.64 -14.65 5.85
CA GLY A 110 -19.61 -15.88 5.07
C GLY A 110 -20.14 -17.12 5.77
N ASN A 111 -20.89 -16.96 6.87
CA ASN A 111 -21.56 -18.06 7.56
C ASN A 111 -23.04 -18.17 7.12
N PRO A 112 -23.55 -19.36 6.77
CA PRO A 112 -24.94 -19.52 6.35
C PRO A 112 -25.89 -19.52 7.56
N LEU A 113 -26.14 -18.35 8.13
CA LEU A 113 -26.96 -18.20 9.35
C LEU A 113 -28.42 -18.52 9.05
N ILE A 114 -28.96 -19.52 9.73
CA ILE A 114 -30.39 -19.90 9.70
C ILE A 114 -31.13 -19.26 10.88
N PHE A 115 -30.44 -19.13 12.02
CA PHE A 115 -31.05 -18.64 13.23
C PHE A 115 -30.06 -17.93 14.14
N MET A 116 -30.47 -16.78 14.69
CA MET A 116 -29.82 -16.08 15.80
C MET A 116 -30.85 -15.90 16.92
N ALA A 117 -30.55 -16.44 18.08
CA ALA A 117 -31.45 -16.33 19.23
C ALA A 117 -31.55 -14.87 19.71
N GLU A 118 -32.71 -14.48 20.21
CA GLU A 118 -33.00 -13.11 20.66
C GLU A 118 -32.05 -12.64 21.76
N THR A 119 -31.60 -13.54 22.63
CA THR A 119 -30.67 -13.23 23.74
C THR A 119 -29.20 -13.40 23.38
N SER A 120 -28.89 -13.85 22.15
CA SER A 120 -27.51 -14.20 21.75
C SER A 120 -26.52 -13.04 21.88
N LEU A 121 -26.95 -11.79 21.66
CA LEU A 121 -26.12 -10.57 21.74
C LEU A 121 -26.43 -9.70 22.97
N THR A 122 -27.01 -10.22 24.03
CA THR A 122 -27.35 -9.43 25.24
C THR A 122 -26.14 -9.10 26.10
N GLY A 123 -25.08 -9.90 26.06
CA GLY A 123 -23.85 -9.73 26.83
C GLY A 123 -22.92 -8.61 26.39
N PRO A 124 -22.60 -8.46 25.09
CA PRO A 124 -21.60 -7.54 24.58
C PRO A 124 -22.13 -6.09 24.49
N LYS A 125 -22.32 -5.45 25.63
CA LYS A 125 -22.84 -4.06 25.71
C LYS A 125 -21.91 -3.02 25.10
N LEU A 126 -20.61 -3.33 24.90
CA LEU A 126 -19.63 -2.46 24.28
C LEU A 126 -19.48 -2.73 22.78
N LEU A 127 -20.34 -3.57 22.18
CA LEU A 127 -20.25 -3.93 20.77
C LEU A 127 -20.46 -2.70 19.87
N LYS A 128 -19.45 -2.41 19.07
CA LYS A 128 -19.44 -1.31 18.12
C LYS A 128 -19.55 -1.79 16.67
N HIS A 129 -18.98 -2.95 16.35
CA HIS A 129 -18.87 -3.43 14.99
C HIS A 129 -19.42 -4.85 14.85
N LEU A 130 -20.46 -5.01 14.03
CA LEU A 130 -21.05 -6.31 13.73
C LEU A 130 -21.02 -6.55 12.21
N PHE A 131 -20.29 -7.62 11.80
CA PHE A 131 -20.16 -8.00 10.41
C PHE A 131 -20.96 -9.27 10.14
N LEU A 132 -22.01 -9.12 9.35
CA LEU A 132 -22.93 -10.17 8.90
C LEU A 132 -22.96 -10.24 7.36
N THR A 133 -21.85 -9.93 6.71
CA THR A 133 -21.71 -9.97 5.26
C THR A 133 -21.77 -11.41 4.76
N GLN A 134 -22.54 -11.68 3.69
CA GLN A 134 -22.66 -13.00 3.06
C GLN A 134 -23.15 -14.08 4.05
N THR A 135 -24.19 -13.78 4.81
CA THR A 135 -24.74 -14.70 5.82
C THR A 135 -26.12 -15.27 5.44
N GLY A 136 -26.70 -14.84 4.30
CA GLY A 136 -27.99 -15.31 3.83
C GLY A 136 -29.21 -14.64 4.51
N ILE A 137 -28.99 -13.58 5.29
CA ILE A 137 -30.06 -12.85 5.97
C ILE A 137 -30.98 -12.19 4.94
N SER A 138 -32.28 -12.32 5.15
CA SER A 138 -33.33 -11.72 4.29
C SER A 138 -34.09 -10.56 4.95
N SER A 139 -34.02 -10.42 6.28
CA SER A 139 -34.68 -9.36 7.04
C SER A 139 -33.85 -8.98 8.25
N LEU A 140 -33.88 -7.70 8.63
CA LEU A 140 -33.20 -7.22 9.84
C LEU A 140 -33.87 -7.67 11.14
N GLU A 141 -35.12 -8.11 11.08
CA GLU A 141 -35.84 -8.68 12.22
C GLU A 141 -35.19 -9.96 12.76
N PHE A 142 -34.36 -10.65 11.95
CA PHE A 142 -33.57 -11.81 12.39
C PHE A 142 -32.36 -11.47 13.23
N ILE A 143 -31.99 -10.19 13.33
CA ILE A 143 -30.78 -9.76 14.04
C ILE A 143 -31.17 -9.16 15.39
N PRO A 144 -30.75 -9.75 16.52
CA PRO A 144 -31.15 -9.29 17.83
C PRO A 144 -30.32 -8.07 18.28
N VAL A 145 -30.47 -6.93 17.61
CA VAL A 145 -29.66 -5.71 17.84
C VAL A 145 -30.20 -4.77 18.90
N HIS A 146 -31.38 -5.00 19.45
CA HIS A 146 -32.12 -4.09 20.33
C HIS A 146 -31.38 -3.68 21.62
N ASN A 147 -30.38 -4.47 22.05
CA ASN A 147 -29.56 -4.17 23.25
C ASN A 147 -28.16 -3.59 22.91
N LEU A 148 -27.87 -3.29 21.64
CA LEU A 148 -26.55 -2.84 21.16
C LEU A 148 -26.47 -1.32 21.07
N GLU A 149 -26.71 -0.61 22.19
CA GLU A 149 -26.77 0.86 22.22
C GLU A 149 -25.48 1.54 21.73
N ASN A 150 -24.34 0.86 21.78
CA ASN A 150 -23.04 1.38 21.34
C ASN A 150 -22.69 1.01 19.90
N LEU A 151 -23.63 0.39 19.14
CA LEU A 151 -23.37 -0.03 17.76
C LEU A 151 -23.02 1.16 16.87
N GLU A 152 -21.81 1.14 16.30
CA GLU A 152 -21.31 2.15 15.38
C GLU A 152 -21.37 1.67 13.91
N SER A 153 -21.19 0.37 13.65
CA SER A 153 -21.28 -0.16 12.29
C SER A 153 -21.96 -1.52 12.22
N LEU A 154 -22.87 -1.66 11.24
CA LEU A 154 -23.55 -2.91 10.89
C LEU A 154 -23.33 -3.19 9.40
N HIS A 155 -22.62 -4.28 9.10
CA HIS A 155 -22.31 -4.70 7.74
C HIS A 155 -23.15 -5.89 7.33
N LEU A 156 -24.06 -5.65 6.38
CA LEU A 156 -25.06 -6.61 5.86
C LEU A 156 -24.87 -6.89 4.36
N GLY A 157 -23.69 -6.60 3.83
CA GLY A 157 -23.42 -6.77 2.42
C GLY A 157 -23.58 -8.21 1.92
N SER A 158 -23.93 -8.38 0.63
CA SER A 158 -24.04 -9.69 -0.04
C SER A 158 -24.99 -10.66 0.66
N ASN A 159 -26.16 -10.16 1.07
CA ASN A 159 -27.25 -10.94 1.65
C ASN A 159 -28.48 -10.96 0.72
N CYS A 160 -29.64 -11.37 1.22
CA CYS A 160 -30.90 -11.45 0.46
C CYS A 160 -31.94 -10.41 0.95
N ILE A 161 -31.49 -9.27 1.50
CA ILE A 161 -32.38 -8.25 2.07
C ILE A 161 -33.10 -7.52 0.93
N SER A 162 -34.43 -7.51 0.95
CA SER A 162 -35.24 -6.83 -0.05
C SER A 162 -35.87 -5.51 0.43
N SER A 163 -35.83 -5.24 1.72
CA SER A 163 -36.36 -4.03 2.36
C SER A 163 -35.54 -3.64 3.56
N ILE A 164 -35.34 -2.36 3.80
CA ILE A 164 -34.59 -1.84 4.96
C ILE A 164 -35.34 -2.17 6.26
N ASN A 165 -36.64 -1.95 6.35
CA ASN A 165 -37.57 -2.26 7.45
C ASN A 165 -36.90 -2.48 8.82
N LEU A 166 -36.33 -1.40 9.40
CA LEU A 166 -35.64 -1.45 10.68
C LEU A 166 -36.61 -1.75 11.82
N PRO A 167 -36.27 -2.64 12.77
CA PRO A 167 -37.06 -2.86 13.99
C PRO A 167 -37.26 -1.55 14.78
N GLU A 168 -38.40 -1.42 15.48
CA GLU A 168 -38.73 -0.18 16.22
C GLU A 168 -37.67 0.24 17.24
N ASN A 169 -36.97 -0.72 17.84
CA ASN A 169 -35.92 -0.50 18.84
C ASN A 169 -34.51 -0.61 18.25
N PHE A 170 -34.37 -0.36 16.95
CA PHE A 170 -33.04 -0.41 16.31
C PHE A 170 -32.13 0.69 16.87
N PRO A 171 -30.87 0.38 17.29
CA PRO A 171 -29.99 1.34 17.93
C PRO A 171 -29.34 2.28 16.91
N THR A 172 -29.99 3.41 16.63
CA THR A 172 -29.51 4.36 15.60
C THR A 172 -28.61 5.46 16.14
N ARG A 173 -28.66 5.77 17.44
CA ARG A 173 -28.01 6.97 18.01
C ARG A 173 -26.51 7.06 17.79
N ASN A 174 -25.78 5.94 17.91
CA ASN A 174 -24.33 5.89 17.73
C ASN A 174 -23.91 5.32 16.36
N LEU A 175 -24.91 5.00 15.51
CA LEU A 175 -24.66 4.36 14.21
C LEU A 175 -24.00 5.34 13.24
N LYS A 176 -22.87 4.93 12.68
CA LYS A 176 -22.08 5.66 11.68
C LYS A 176 -22.07 4.98 10.32
N VAL A 177 -22.16 3.66 10.29
CA VAL A 177 -22.12 2.87 9.06
C VAL A 177 -23.24 1.83 9.06
N LEU A 178 -24.05 1.86 7.99
CA LEU A 178 -25.05 0.82 7.70
C LEU A 178 -24.85 0.38 6.25
N ASP A 179 -24.37 -0.85 6.07
CA ASP A 179 -23.95 -1.37 4.78
C ASP A 179 -24.88 -2.46 4.27
N PHE A 180 -25.62 -2.14 3.20
CA PHE A 180 -26.50 -3.03 2.47
C PHE A 180 -25.97 -3.41 1.08
N GLN A 181 -24.69 -3.28 0.83
CA GLN A 181 -24.10 -3.57 -0.49
C GLN A 181 -24.50 -4.96 -0.99
N ASN A 182 -24.79 -5.08 -2.32
CA ASN A 182 -25.13 -6.35 -2.99
C ASN A 182 -26.28 -7.10 -2.29
N ASN A 183 -27.41 -6.43 -2.09
CA ASN A 183 -28.67 -7.00 -1.64
C ASN A 183 -29.75 -6.89 -2.74
N ALA A 184 -31.01 -7.12 -2.40
CA ALA A 184 -32.15 -7.08 -3.32
C ALA A 184 -33.11 -5.92 -3.01
N ILE A 185 -32.61 -4.78 -2.49
CA ILE A 185 -33.44 -3.62 -2.17
C ILE A 185 -33.79 -2.90 -3.48
N HIS A 186 -35.09 -2.72 -3.74
CA HIS A 186 -35.58 -2.07 -4.95
C HIS A 186 -36.28 -0.73 -4.69
N TYR A 187 -36.70 -0.48 -3.45
CA TYR A 187 -37.45 0.71 -3.07
C TYR A 187 -37.03 1.17 -1.66
N ILE A 188 -36.90 2.49 -1.49
CA ILE A 188 -36.61 3.12 -0.20
C ILE A 188 -37.75 4.03 0.18
N SER A 189 -38.36 3.83 1.34
CA SER A 189 -39.50 4.60 1.84
C SER A 189 -39.07 5.67 2.86
N SER A 190 -39.90 6.66 3.09
CA SER A 190 -39.73 7.67 4.13
C SER A 190 -39.66 7.04 5.53
N LYS A 191 -40.38 5.93 5.76
CA LYS A 191 -40.35 5.19 7.03
C LYS A 191 -38.96 4.63 7.29
N ASP A 192 -38.29 4.06 6.27
CA ASP A 192 -36.95 3.49 6.38
C ASP A 192 -35.91 4.53 6.82
N ILE A 193 -35.97 5.74 6.22
CA ILE A 193 -34.99 6.82 6.49
C ILE A 193 -35.31 7.54 7.79
N ASN A 194 -36.60 7.73 8.13
CA ASN A 194 -36.99 8.35 9.40
C ASN A 194 -36.58 7.50 10.61
N ALA A 195 -36.55 6.17 10.48
CA ALA A 195 -36.05 5.29 11.52
C ALA A 195 -34.57 5.57 11.87
N LEU A 196 -33.81 6.19 10.96
CA LEU A 196 -32.39 6.56 11.12
C LEU A 196 -32.19 8.02 11.63
N GLU A 197 -33.26 8.72 12.02
CA GLU A 197 -33.23 10.15 12.35
C GLU A 197 -32.24 10.54 13.47
N GLN A 198 -31.99 9.65 14.41
CA GLN A 198 -31.07 9.89 15.53
C GLN A 198 -29.59 9.69 15.16
N ALA A 199 -29.29 9.04 14.03
CA ALA A 199 -27.93 8.82 13.57
C ALA A 199 -27.34 10.13 13.02
N THR A 200 -26.14 10.48 13.48
CA THR A 200 -25.38 11.64 12.99
C THR A 200 -24.16 11.17 12.21
N ASN A 201 -23.82 11.87 11.13
CA ASN A 201 -22.69 11.50 10.26
C ASN A 201 -22.80 10.07 9.71
N LEU A 202 -24.01 9.68 9.31
CA LEU A 202 -24.30 8.32 8.85
C LEU A 202 -23.82 8.11 7.42
N SER A 203 -23.17 6.97 7.22
CA SER A 203 -22.82 6.42 5.89
C SER A 203 -23.74 5.25 5.57
N LEU A 204 -24.52 5.38 4.49
CA LEU A 204 -25.39 4.33 3.97
C LEU A 204 -24.82 3.79 2.65
N ASN A 205 -24.68 2.48 2.55
CA ASN A 205 -24.17 1.83 1.34
C ASN A 205 -25.23 0.91 0.72
N PHE A 206 -25.77 1.33 -0.43
CA PHE A 206 -26.70 0.55 -1.25
C PHE A 206 -26.07 0.07 -2.57
N ASN A 207 -24.77 0.10 -2.70
CA ASN A 207 -24.08 -0.35 -3.91
C ASN A 207 -24.51 -1.76 -4.31
N GLY A 208 -24.72 -1.99 -5.61
CA GLY A 208 -25.11 -3.31 -6.10
C GLY A 208 -26.55 -3.72 -5.76
N ASN A 209 -27.40 -2.76 -5.35
CA ASN A 209 -28.85 -2.95 -5.27
C ASN A 209 -29.51 -2.34 -6.52
N ASP A 210 -30.54 -3.02 -7.07
CA ASP A 210 -31.30 -2.53 -8.21
C ASP A 210 -32.42 -1.58 -7.73
N ILE A 211 -32.00 -0.38 -7.24
CA ILE A 211 -32.94 0.63 -6.72
C ILE A 211 -33.80 1.17 -7.87
N LYS A 212 -35.12 0.87 -7.87
CA LYS A 212 -36.10 1.31 -8.85
C LYS A 212 -36.88 2.56 -8.44
N GLY A 213 -36.86 2.88 -7.15
CA GLY A 213 -37.58 4.05 -6.63
C GLY A 213 -37.14 4.45 -5.23
N ILE A 214 -37.26 5.74 -4.97
CA ILE A 214 -37.14 6.34 -3.65
C ILE A 214 -38.40 7.16 -3.46
N GLU A 215 -39.07 7.02 -2.31
CA GLU A 215 -40.28 7.80 -2.00
C GLU A 215 -39.95 9.29 -1.99
N PRO A 216 -40.71 10.16 -2.70
CA PRO A 216 -40.46 11.59 -2.72
C PRO A 216 -40.40 12.19 -1.29
N GLY A 217 -39.34 12.91 -0.99
CA GLY A 217 -39.14 13.51 0.32
C GLY A 217 -38.58 12.58 1.41
N ALA A 218 -38.28 11.32 1.10
CA ALA A 218 -37.74 10.37 2.07
C ALA A 218 -36.45 10.92 2.73
N PHE A 219 -35.60 11.62 1.99
CA PHE A 219 -34.33 12.18 2.44
C PHE A 219 -34.42 13.68 2.79
N ASN A 220 -35.61 14.27 2.76
CA ASN A 220 -35.80 15.71 2.96
C ASN A 220 -35.23 16.19 4.31
N SER A 221 -34.42 17.25 4.28
CA SER A 221 -33.75 17.85 5.44
C SER A 221 -32.83 16.90 6.23
N LYS A 222 -32.40 15.77 5.65
CA LYS A 222 -31.47 14.82 6.27
C LYS A 222 -30.01 15.15 5.88
N ILE A 223 -29.08 14.82 6.78
CA ILE A 223 -27.65 15.03 6.61
C ILE A 223 -26.93 13.68 6.68
N PHE A 224 -26.15 13.37 5.63
CA PHE A 224 -25.36 12.14 5.56
C PHE A 224 -23.89 12.43 5.30
N GLN A 225 -23.03 11.64 5.91
CA GLN A 225 -21.60 11.63 5.59
C GLN A 225 -21.35 11.02 4.22
N SER A 226 -21.99 9.87 3.95
CA SER A 226 -21.85 9.20 2.66
C SER A 226 -23.13 8.46 2.28
N LEU A 227 -23.54 8.61 1.01
CA LEU A 227 -24.56 7.78 0.38
C LEU A 227 -23.98 7.13 -0.85
N LYS A 228 -24.16 5.80 -0.97
CA LYS A 228 -23.64 5.03 -2.10
C LYS A 228 -24.78 4.26 -2.78
N PHE A 229 -24.99 4.52 -4.08
CA PHE A 229 -25.99 3.89 -4.93
C PHE A 229 -25.36 3.27 -6.20
N GLY A 230 -24.10 2.89 -6.15
CA GLY A 230 -23.38 2.39 -7.30
C GLY A 230 -23.98 1.12 -7.88
N GLY A 231 -23.94 1.03 -9.22
CA GLY A 231 -24.56 -0.03 -9.98
C GLY A 231 -26.05 0.18 -10.25
N SER A 232 -26.63 1.30 -9.80
CA SER A 232 -28.01 1.67 -10.12
C SER A 232 -28.08 2.37 -11.48
N LEU A 233 -28.96 1.91 -12.37
CA LEU A 233 -29.07 2.43 -13.73
C LEU A 233 -29.89 3.72 -13.82
N ASN A 234 -30.82 4.00 -12.88
CA ASN A 234 -31.75 5.12 -12.96
C ASN A 234 -31.35 6.30 -12.05
N LEU A 235 -30.27 7.02 -12.40
CA LEU A 235 -29.77 8.16 -11.62
C LEU A 235 -30.80 9.27 -11.42
N SER A 236 -31.65 9.55 -12.42
CA SER A 236 -32.69 10.58 -12.32
C SER A 236 -33.69 10.29 -11.20
N VAL A 237 -34.08 9.04 -11.02
CA VAL A 237 -35.00 8.61 -9.94
C VAL A 237 -34.31 8.75 -8.58
N ILE A 238 -33.06 8.33 -8.47
CA ILE A 238 -32.28 8.44 -7.23
C ILE A 238 -32.14 9.91 -6.83
N LEU A 239 -31.64 10.75 -7.73
CA LEU A 239 -31.40 12.16 -7.44
C LEU A 239 -32.68 12.93 -7.07
N LYS A 240 -33.81 12.61 -7.72
CA LYS A 240 -35.12 13.17 -7.32
C LYS A 240 -35.56 12.72 -5.93
N GLY A 241 -35.26 11.49 -5.55
CA GLY A 241 -35.56 10.97 -4.20
C GLY A 241 -34.70 11.61 -3.11
N LEU A 242 -33.49 12.09 -3.47
CA LEU A 242 -32.53 12.70 -2.55
C LEU A 242 -32.68 14.24 -2.42
N GLN A 243 -33.66 14.86 -3.07
CA GLN A 243 -33.87 16.31 -3.03
C GLN A 243 -33.93 16.86 -1.60
N ASN A 244 -33.46 18.09 -1.41
CA ASN A 244 -33.37 18.81 -0.12
C ASN A 244 -32.53 18.09 0.96
N SER A 245 -31.65 17.16 0.60
CA SER A 245 -30.69 16.56 1.51
C SER A 245 -29.32 17.24 1.47
N THR A 246 -28.51 17.02 2.52
CA THR A 246 -27.09 17.43 2.58
C THR A 246 -26.24 16.18 2.65
N ILE A 247 -25.32 16.01 1.70
CA ILE A 247 -24.51 14.81 1.56
C ILE A 247 -23.04 15.22 1.36
N GLN A 248 -22.14 14.73 2.21
CA GLN A 248 -20.73 15.03 2.04
C GLN A 248 -20.16 14.26 0.84
N SER A 249 -20.43 12.96 0.74
CA SER A 249 -19.96 12.14 -0.37
C SER A 249 -21.08 11.30 -0.98
N LEU A 250 -21.39 11.52 -2.26
CA LEU A 250 -22.39 10.80 -3.03
C LEU A 250 -21.71 9.93 -4.10
N TRP A 251 -21.84 8.62 -3.97
CA TRP A 251 -21.27 7.67 -4.93
C TRP A 251 -22.38 7.05 -5.80
N LEU A 252 -22.33 7.36 -7.07
CA LEU A 252 -23.33 6.95 -8.09
C LEU A 252 -22.70 6.12 -9.21
N GLY A 253 -21.38 5.89 -9.20
CA GLY A 253 -20.65 5.19 -10.25
C GLY A 253 -21.14 3.76 -10.48
N THR A 254 -20.86 3.21 -11.66
CA THR A 254 -21.21 1.83 -12.01
C THR A 254 -20.02 0.89 -11.83
N PHE A 255 -20.27 -0.44 -11.72
CA PHE A 255 -19.22 -1.46 -11.62
C PHE A 255 -18.79 -1.97 -13.00
N GLU A 256 -19.68 -1.93 -13.97
CA GLU A 256 -19.50 -2.38 -15.35
C GLU A 256 -19.61 -1.19 -16.29
N ASP A 257 -18.97 -1.26 -17.44
CA ASP A 257 -19.18 -0.29 -18.52
C ASP A 257 -20.60 -0.55 -19.08
N THR A 258 -21.52 0.37 -18.87
CA THR A 258 -22.89 0.26 -19.35
C THR A 258 -23.11 1.24 -20.50
N ASP A 259 -23.42 0.73 -21.69
CA ASP A 259 -23.74 1.54 -22.88
C ASP A 259 -25.17 2.15 -22.87
N ASP A 260 -25.97 1.91 -21.83
CA ASP A 260 -27.41 2.01 -21.92
C ASP A 260 -28.04 3.38 -21.57
N GLN A 261 -27.28 4.38 -21.06
CA GLN A 261 -27.89 5.68 -20.73
C GLN A 261 -26.94 6.87 -20.97
N ASP A 262 -27.32 7.74 -21.89
CA ASP A 262 -26.71 9.06 -22.03
C ASP A 262 -27.08 9.97 -20.85
N LEU A 263 -26.09 10.39 -20.08
CA LEU A 263 -26.26 11.34 -19.00
C LEU A 263 -26.37 12.76 -19.55
N THR A 264 -27.51 13.39 -19.29
CA THR A 264 -27.85 14.75 -19.73
C THR A 264 -28.08 15.70 -18.56
N SER A 265 -28.26 17.00 -18.83
CA SER A 265 -28.64 17.97 -17.79
C SER A 265 -29.91 17.59 -17.03
N ALA A 266 -30.87 16.96 -17.70
CA ALA A 266 -32.12 16.49 -17.09
C ALA A 266 -31.89 15.38 -16.05
N THR A 267 -30.86 14.55 -16.24
CA THR A 267 -30.49 13.51 -15.27
C THR A 267 -30.10 14.11 -13.92
N PHE A 268 -29.43 15.26 -13.94
CA PHE A 268 -28.86 15.91 -12.76
C PHE A 268 -29.73 17.01 -12.14
N GLU A 269 -30.95 17.24 -12.65
CA GLU A 269 -31.86 18.27 -12.10
C GLU A 269 -32.13 18.12 -10.59
N GLY A 270 -32.18 16.89 -10.09
CA GLY A 270 -32.35 16.63 -8.65
C GLY A 270 -31.24 17.22 -7.76
N LEU A 271 -30.04 17.40 -8.30
CA LEU A 271 -28.91 18.01 -7.55
C LEU A 271 -29.07 19.52 -7.33
N CYS A 272 -29.93 20.20 -8.09
CA CYS A 272 -30.14 21.65 -7.90
C CYS A 272 -30.68 21.99 -6.51
N ASP A 273 -31.41 21.06 -5.88
CA ASP A 273 -32.03 21.23 -4.57
C ASP A 273 -31.26 20.48 -3.46
N MET A 274 -30.00 20.10 -3.71
CA MET A 274 -29.16 19.35 -2.77
C MET A 274 -27.88 20.11 -2.46
N ALA A 275 -27.32 19.87 -1.26
CA ALA A 275 -25.96 20.27 -0.93
C ALA A 275 -25.06 19.04 -0.94
N VAL A 276 -24.17 18.95 -1.95
CA VAL A 276 -23.23 17.81 -2.10
C VAL A 276 -21.81 18.34 -2.25
N GLU A 277 -20.86 17.78 -1.47
CA GLU A 277 -19.45 18.18 -1.54
C GLU A 277 -18.63 17.34 -2.53
N SER A 278 -18.88 16.03 -2.59
CA SER A 278 -18.15 15.10 -3.45
C SER A 278 -19.10 14.17 -4.20
N ILE A 279 -18.93 14.04 -5.53
CA ILE A 279 -19.69 13.12 -6.38
C ILE A 279 -18.74 12.22 -7.15
N ASN A 280 -19.03 10.92 -7.12
CA ASN A 280 -18.42 9.91 -7.97
C ASN A 280 -19.40 9.42 -9.02
N LEU A 281 -19.04 9.56 -10.31
CA LEU A 281 -19.79 9.15 -11.50
C LEU A 281 -18.95 8.24 -12.41
N GLN A 282 -18.05 7.43 -11.83
CA GLN A 282 -17.16 6.57 -12.59
C GLN A 282 -17.91 5.59 -13.50
N LYS A 283 -17.34 5.32 -14.68
CA LYS A 283 -17.83 4.35 -15.68
C LYS A 283 -19.19 4.67 -16.30
N HIS A 284 -19.74 5.83 -16.07
CA HIS A 284 -20.91 6.29 -16.84
C HIS A 284 -20.50 6.84 -18.20
N HIS A 285 -21.38 6.64 -19.20
CA HIS A 285 -21.22 7.23 -20.53
C HIS A 285 -21.78 8.65 -20.56
N PHE A 286 -21.01 9.58 -21.17
CA PHE A 286 -21.41 10.97 -21.39
C PHE A 286 -21.37 11.26 -22.89
N ASP A 287 -22.25 10.64 -23.67
CA ASP A 287 -22.49 11.03 -25.05
C ASP A 287 -23.39 12.27 -25.07
N GLY A 288 -23.05 13.29 -25.85
CA GLY A 288 -23.86 14.53 -25.89
C GLY A 288 -23.63 15.51 -24.72
N PHE A 289 -22.49 15.48 -24.11
CA PHE A 289 -22.06 16.35 -23.04
C PHE A 289 -22.18 17.84 -23.43
N SER A 290 -23.05 18.60 -22.75
CA SER A 290 -23.29 20.04 -23.00
C SER A 290 -22.69 20.92 -21.90
N PRO A 291 -22.44 22.23 -22.15
CA PRO A 291 -21.97 23.15 -21.11
C PRO A 291 -22.87 23.17 -19.86
N SER A 292 -24.18 23.01 -20.02
CA SER A 292 -25.16 23.03 -18.93
C SER A 292 -25.36 21.67 -18.23
N THR A 293 -24.66 20.61 -18.65
CA THR A 293 -24.83 19.26 -18.04
C THR A 293 -24.64 19.29 -16.53
N PHE A 294 -23.72 20.09 -16.04
CA PHE A 294 -23.38 20.19 -14.63
C PHE A 294 -23.86 21.47 -13.94
N ARG A 295 -24.82 22.21 -14.52
CA ARG A 295 -25.30 23.50 -13.97
C ARG A 295 -25.76 23.43 -12.50
N CYS A 296 -26.19 22.23 -12.03
CA CYS A 296 -26.64 22.01 -10.68
C CYS A 296 -25.55 21.63 -9.67
N PHE A 297 -24.27 21.60 -10.07
CA PHE A 297 -23.14 21.17 -9.23
C PHE A 297 -22.46 22.36 -8.50
N THR A 298 -23.23 23.42 -8.22
CA THR A 298 -22.73 24.73 -7.77
C THR A 298 -21.91 24.72 -6.48
N GLY A 299 -22.17 23.79 -5.57
CA GLY A 299 -21.46 23.64 -4.30
C GLY A 299 -20.40 22.53 -4.29
N LEU A 300 -20.25 21.82 -5.41
CA LEU A 300 -19.39 20.64 -5.50
C LEU A 300 -17.91 21.00 -5.36
N GLN A 301 -17.18 20.27 -4.52
CA GLN A 301 -15.74 20.42 -4.33
C GLN A 301 -14.94 19.30 -5.01
N GLU A 302 -15.49 18.09 -5.10
CA GLU A 302 -14.84 16.95 -5.75
C GLU A 302 -15.76 16.29 -6.76
N LEU A 303 -15.23 16.01 -7.97
CA LEU A 303 -15.92 15.28 -9.03
C LEU A 303 -15.00 14.17 -9.58
N ASP A 304 -15.49 12.94 -9.53
CA ASP A 304 -14.80 11.78 -10.14
C ASP A 304 -15.58 11.27 -11.36
N LEU A 305 -14.96 11.41 -12.53
CA LEU A 305 -15.42 10.96 -13.84
C LEU A 305 -14.47 9.89 -14.41
N THR A 306 -13.90 9.04 -13.56
CA THR A 306 -13.01 7.96 -13.99
C THR A 306 -13.72 7.01 -14.94
N ALA A 307 -13.06 6.71 -16.07
CA ALA A 307 -13.57 5.82 -17.14
C ALA A 307 -14.96 6.22 -17.66
N ALA A 308 -15.24 7.52 -17.74
CA ALA A 308 -16.52 8.07 -18.18
C ALA A 308 -16.61 8.25 -19.73
N HIS A 309 -15.73 7.61 -20.47
CA HIS A 309 -15.63 7.61 -21.95
C HIS A 309 -15.48 9.00 -22.59
N LEU A 310 -15.00 9.97 -21.82
CA LEU A 310 -14.83 11.34 -22.26
C LEU A 310 -13.70 11.48 -23.30
N LYS A 311 -13.98 12.16 -24.40
CA LYS A 311 -13.00 12.54 -25.43
C LYS A 311 -12.54 13.99 -25.29
N GLY A 312 -13.26 14.78 -24.51
CA GLY A 312 -13.01 16.20 -24.22
C GLY A 312 -14.08 16.75 -23.30
N LEU A 313 -13.91 17.99 -22.88
CA LEU A 313 -14.92 18.73 -22.14
C LEU A 313 -15.45 19.88 -23.03
N PRO A 314 -16.76 20.22 -23.00
CA PRO A 314 -17.27 21.37 -23.74
C PRO A 314 -16.69 22.66 -23.15
N SER A 315 -16.53 23.67 -23.99
CA SER A 315 -16.14 25.01 -23.54
C SER A 315 -17.30 25.67 -22.76
N GLY A 316 -16.96 26.38 -21.67
CA GLY A 316 -17.94 27.12 -20.88
C GLY A 316 -18.85 26.25 -20.00
N ILE A 317 -18.29 25.21 -19.40
CA ILE A 317 -19.03 24.37 -18.44
C ILE A 317 -19.54 25.23 -17.29
N GLU A 318 -20.82 25.09 -16.98
CA GLU A 318 -21.53 25.77 -15.89
C GLU A 318 -21.49 24.91 -14.60
N GLY A 319 -21.59 25.57 -13.43
CA GLY A 319 -21.78 24.89 -12.13
C GLY A 319 -20.50 24.45 -11.42
N MET A 320 -19.31 24.60 -12.03
CA MET A 320 -18.05 24.08 -11.48
C MET A 320 -17.21 25.12 -10.69
N ASN A 321 -17.82 26.23 -10.25
CA ASN A 321 -17.09 27.34 -9.63
C ASN A 321 -16.39 26.98 -8.31
N SER A 322 -16.94 26.05 -7.55
CA SER A 322 -16.41 25.60 -6.24
C SER A 322 -15.51 24.37 -6.33
N LEU A 323 -15.37 23.79 -7.55
CA LEU A 323 -14.67 22.52 -7.74
C LEU A 323 -13.17 22.68 -7.46
N LYS A 324 -12.67 21.91 -6.52
CA LYS A 324 -11.26 21.86 -6.13
C LYS A 324 -10.54 20.65 -6.72
N LYS A 325 -11.20 19.49 -6.76
CA LYS A 325 -10.63 18.24 -7.23
C LYS A 325 -11.43 17.66 -8.38
N LEU A 326 -10.76 17.45 -9.52
CA LEU A 326 -11.32 16.84 -10.72
C LEU A 326 -10.52 15.58 -11.09
N VAL A 327 -11.21 14.43 -11.13
CA VAL A 327 -10.63 13.14 -11.50
C VAL A 327 -11.20 12.69 -12.84
N LEU A 328 -10.34 12.59 -13.85
CA LEU A 328 -10.66 12.23 -15.22
C LEU A 328 -9.90 10.98 -15.68
N ASN A 329 -9.51 10.10 -14.76
CA ASN A 329 -8.68 8.94 -15.04
C ASN A 329 -9.33 7.99 -16.06
N ALA A 330 -8.52 7.26 -16.82
CA ALA A 330 -8.94 6.24 -17.78
C ALA A 330 -9.97 6.72 -18.83
N ASN A 331 -9.91 8.00 -19.23
CA ASN A 331 -10.67 8.57 -20.34
C ASN A 331 -9.87 8.59 -21.65
N SER A 332 -10.33 9.31 -22.67
CA SER A 332 -9.74 9.32 -24.02
C SER A 332 -9.51 10.73 -24.54
N PHE A 333 -8.95 11.61 -23.71
CA PHE A 333 -8.66 13.00 -24.08
C PHE A 333 -7.57 13.07 -25.15
N ASP A 334 -7.76 13.92 -26.15
CA ASP A 334 -6.72 14.27 -27.10
C ASP A 334 -5.83 15.41 -26.57
N GLN A 335 -6.43 16.35 -25.79
CA GLN A 335 -5.73 17.49 -25.17
C GLN A 335 -6.49 18.02 -23.93
N LEU A 336 -5.80 18.80 -23.08
CA LEU A 336 -6.35 19.34 -21.83
C LEU A 336 -6.78 20.81 -21.91
N CYS A 337 -6.73 21.46 -23.08
CA CYS A 337 -6.96 22.90 -23.23
C CYS A 337 -8.39 23.36 -22.86
N GLN A 338 -9.35 22.44 -22.79
CA GLN A 338 -10.71 22.73 -22.31
C GLN A 338 -10.79 22.88 -20.80
N ILE A 339 -9.81 22.35 -20.04
CA ILE A 339 -9.73 22.48 -18.59
C ILE A 339 -9.05 23.82 -18.28
N ASN A 340 -9.82 24.85 -18.01
CA ASN A 340 -9.32 26.19 -17.83
C ASN A 340 -10.02 26.91 -16.66
N ALA A 341 -9.45 28.03 -16.22
CA ALA A 341 -9.95 28.80 -15.08
C ALA A 341 -11.34 29.43 -15.28
N ALA A 342 -11.81 29.59 -16.53
CA ALA A 342 -13.16 30.10 -16.76
C ALA A 342 -14.22 29.05 -16.37
N SER A 343 -13.93 27.76 -16.58
CA SER A 343 -14.81 26.66 -16.18
C SER A 343 -14.52 26.15 -14.76
N PHE A 344 -13.25 26.21 -14.32
CA PHE A 344 -12.78 25.64 -13.05
C PHE A 344 -11.91 26.63 -12.24
N PRO A 345 -12.49 27.77 -11.78
CA PRO A 345 -11.70 28.84 -11.14
C PRO A 345 -11.06 28.45 -9.80
N SER A 346 -11.59 27.45 -9.12
CA SER A 346 -11.12 27.01 -7.80
C SER A 346 -10.28 25.72 -7.85
N LEU A 347 -9.95 25.20 -9.04
CA LEU A 347 -9.30 23.89 -9.20
C LEU A 347 -7.90 23.88 -8.60
N THR A 348 -7.67 22.96 -7.67
CA THR A 348 -6.38 22.72 -7.02
C THR A 348 -5.77 21.37 -7.39
N ASP A 349 -6.59 20.37 -7.65
CA ASP A 349 -6.15 18.98 -7.90
C ASP A 349 -6.76 18.45 -9.20
N LEU A 350 -5.92 18.08 -10.18
CA LEU A 350 -6.31 17.51 -11.46
C LEU A 350 -5.62 16.16 -11.70
N TYR A 351 -6.42 15.12 -11.93
CA TYR A 351 -5.96 13.75 -12.20
C TYR A 351 -6.46 13.28 -13.55
N VAL A 352 -5.54 12.97 -14.47
CA VAL A 352 -5.82 12.43 -15.82
C VAL A 352 -4.96 11.20 -16.10
N LYS A 353 -4.87 10.33 -15.07
CA LYS A 353 -4.08 9.11 -15.11
C LYS A 353 -4.67 8.07 -16.05
N GLY A 354 -3.81 7.39 -16.83
CA GLY A 354 -4.24 6.26 -17.65
C GLY A 354 -5.14 6.66 -18.80
N ASN A 355 -4.89 7.81 -19.42
CA ASN A 355 -5.64 8.24 -20.60
C ASN A 355 -5.49 7.20 -21.72
N ARG A 356 -6.62 6.76 -22.32
CA ARG A 356 -6.65 5.65 -23.28
C ARG A 356 -6.16 6.01 -24.69
N LYS A 357 -5.87 7.29 -24.93
CA LYS A 357 -5.29 7.82 -26.16
C LYS A 357 -4.04 8.62 -25.83
N LYS A 358 -3.20 8.82 -26.82
CA LYS A 358 -2.06 9.73 -26.71
C LYS A 358 -2.55 11.12 -26.32
N LEU A 359 -2.06 11.62 -25.18
CA LEU A 359 -2.43 12.93 -24.65
C LEU A 359 -1.40 13.97 -25.09
N ASP A 360 -1.85 14.99 -25.84
CA ASP A 360 -1.05 16.16 -26.12
C ASP A 360 -1.21 17.17 -24.98
N LEU A 361 -0.11 17.49 -24.29
CA LEU A 361 -0.13 18.52 -23.25
C LEU A 361 -0.45 19.90 -23.79
N GLY A 362 -0.13 20.15 -25.06
CA GLY A 362 -0.33 21.44 -25.73
C GLY A 362 0.43 22.59 -25.07
N ALA A 363 0.89 23.54 -25.85
CA ALA A 363 1.53 24.72 -25.29
C ALA A 363 0.48 25.63 -24.62
N ARG A 364 0.69 25.95 -23.34
CA ARG A 364 -0.15 26.89 -22.56
C ARG A 364 -1.59 26.45 -22.30
N CYS A 365 -1.92 25.17 -22.47
CA CYS A 365 -3.28 24.68 -22.22
C CYS A 365 -3.72 24.89 -20.77
N LEU A 366 -2.83 24.72 -19.80
CA LEU A 366 -3.10 24.83 -18.37
C LEU A 366 -2.74 26.22 -17.79
N GLU A 367 -2.29 27.17 -18.63
CA GLU A 367 -1.68 28.46 -18.21
C GLU A 367 -2.53 29.30 -17.22
N LYS A 368 -3.86 29.15 -17.22
CA LYS A 368 -4.75 29.94 -16.37
C LYS A 368 -5.20 29.23 -15.11
N LEU A 369 -4.71 28.02 -14.83
CA LEU A 369 -5.02 27.26 -13.62
C LEU A 369 -4.04 27.62 -12.49
N GLU A 370 -3.96 28.90 -12.16
CA GLU A 370 -2.97 29.43 -11.20
C GLU A 370 -3.07 28.82 -9.79
N ASN A 371 -4.25 28.30 -9.41
CA ASN A 371 -4.48 27.65 -8.11
C ASN A 371 -4.08 26.18 -8.09
N LEU A 372 -3.65 25.59 -9.23
CA LEU A 372 -3.36 24.17 -9.31
C LEU A 372 -2.17 23.80 -8.44
N GLN A 373 -2.37 22.84 -7.53
CA GLN A 373 -1.38 22.32 -6.60
C GLN A 373 -0.94 20.90 -6.94
N LYS A 374 -1.86 20.08 -7.49
CA LYS A 374 -1.58 18.70 -7.86
C LYS A 374 -2.00 18.40 -9.28
N LEU A 375 -1.08 17.82 -10.05
CA LEU A 375 -1.30 17.38 -11.42
C LEU A 375 -0.74 15.97 -11.60
N ASP A 376 -1.64 15.00 -11.88
CA ASP A 376 -1.26 13.62 -12.21
C ASP A 376 -1.65 13.30 -13.66
N LEU A 377 -0.64 13.07 -14.49
CA LEU A 377 -0.74 12.74 -15.92
C LEU A 377 -0.05 11.41 -16.23
N SER A 378 0.10 10.54 -15.23
CA SER A 378 0.77 9.26 -15.40
C SER A 378 0.01 8.32 -16.34
N HIS A 379 0.72 7.40 -17.01
CA HIS A 379 0.14 6.42 -17.93
C HIS A 379 -0.77 7.02 -19.03
N SER A 380 -0.36 8.13 -19.65
CA SER A 380 -1.22 8.87 -20.59
C SER A 380 -0.61 9.03 -21.99
N ASP A 381 0.40 8.19 -22.32
CA ASP A 381 1.12 8.18 -23.59
C ASP A 381 1.60 9.58 -24.04
N ILE A 382 1.99 10.41 -23.07
CA ILE A 382 2.49 11.76 -23.33
C ILE A 382 3.86 11.65 -23.98
N GLU A 383 4.02 12.28 -25.14
CA GLU A 383 5.31 12.45 -25.80
C GLU A 383 5.57 13.94 -26.04
N ALA A 384 6.73 14.42 -25.64
CA ALA A 384 7.14 15.79 -25.89
C ALA A 384 8.63 15.85 -26.19
N SER A 385 8.99 16.41 -27.38
CA SER A 385 10.40 16.62 -27.75
C SER A 385 11.05 17.72 -26.94
N ASP A 386 10.27 18.69 -26.46
CA ASP A 386 10.68 19.85 -25.69
C ASP A 386 9.64 20.09 -24.58
N CYS A 387 9.88 19.49 -23.44
CA CYS A 387 9.07 19.60 -22.22
C CYS A 387 9.85 20.42 -21.18
N CYS A 388 9.27 21.15 -20.32
CA CYS A 388 7.85 21.30 -19.96
C CYS A 388 7.51 22.79 -19.75
N ASN A 389 8.38 23.74 -20.13
CA ASN A 389 8.23 25.18 -19.91
C ASN A 389 6.93 25.75 -20.45
N LEU A 390 6.58 25.42 -21.72
CA LEU A 390 5.37 25.94 -22.35
C LEU A 390 4.12 25.18 -21.92
N GLN A 391 4.26 23.87 -21.62
CA GLN A 391 3.16 23.01 -21.23
C GLN A 391 2.67 23.33 -19.81
N LEU A 392 3.61 23.63 -18.89
CA LEU A 392 3.34 23.92 -17.48
C LEU A 392 3.41 25.42 -17.16
N LYS A 393 3.27 26.27 -18.19
CA LYS A 393 3.40 27.71 -18.04
C LYS A 393 2.39 28.26 -17.04
N ASN A 394 2.87 29.14 -16.16
CA ASN A 394 2.08 29.89 -15.17
C ASN A 394 1.31 28.98 -14.17
N LEU A 395 2.00 27.95 -13.64
CA LEU A 395 1.52 27.11 -12.57
C LEU A 395 2.32 27.35 -11.27
N PRO A 396 2.28 28.57 -10.71
CA PRO A 396 3.18 28.97 -9.62
C PRO A 396 2.97 28.17 -8.33
N HIS A 397 1.76 27.62 -8.09
CA HIS A 397 1.42 26.91 -6.86
C HIS A 397 1.49 25.38 -6.99
N LEU A 398 1.98 24.86 -8.14
CA LEU A 398 2.08 23.42 -8.34
C LEU A 398 3.12 22.81 -7.39
N GLN A 399 2.68 21.88 -6.53
CA GLN A 399 3.47 21.20 -5.52
C GLN A 399 3.74 19.73 -5.87
N TYR A 400 2.80 19.09 -6.56
CA TYR A 400 2.87 17.68 -6.97
C TYR A 400 2.69 17.57 -8.46
N LEU A 401 3.66 16.94 -9.14
CA LEU A 401 3.59 16.61 -10.56
C LEU A 401 3.98 15.15 -10.78
N ASN A 402 3.09 14.39 -11.40
CA ASN A 402 3.34 13.02 -11.81
C ASN A 402 3.22 12.88 -13.33
N LEU A 403 4.34 12.56 -13.99
CA LEU A 403 4.46 12.29 -15.42
C LEU A 403 5.00 10.88 -15.67
N SER A 404 4.95 9.99 -14.69
CA SER A 404 5.49 8.64 -14.79
C SER A 404 4.75 7.78 -15.82
N TYR A 405 5.42 6.74 -16.33
CA TYR A 405 4.85 5.80 -17.31
C TYR A 405 4.32 6.49 -18.58
N ASN A 406 5.08 7.43 -19.11
CA ASN A 406 4.76 8.10 -20.36
C ASN A 406 5.82 7.79 -21.44
N GLU A 407 5.54 8.23 -22.67
CA GLU A 407 6.45 8.15 -23.80
C GLU A 407 7.69 9.07 -23.58
N PRO A 408 8.73 9.00 -24.44
CA PRO A 408 9.94 9.79 -24.25
C PRO A 408 9.68 11.28 -24.09
N LEU A 409 10.22 11.87 -23.01
CA LEU A 409 10.19 13.31 -22.76
C LEU A 409 11.58 13.92 -22.95
N GLY A 410 11.66 14.93 -23.83
CA GLY A 410 12.84 15.77 -24.00
C GLY A 410 12.82 16.91 -23.01
N LEU A 411 13.66 16.86 -21.96
CA LEU A 411 13.78 17.94 -20.99
C LEU A 411 14.74 19.01 -21.50
N GLU A 412 14.25 20.23 -21.61
CA GLU A 412 15.02 21.42 -21.92
C GLU A 412 15.69 22.03 -20.69
N ASP A 413 16.59 22.99 -20.89
CA ASP A 413 17.20 23.75 -19.79
C ASP A 413 16.10 24.41 -18.96
N GLN A 414 16.12 24.22 -17.63
CA GLN A 414 15.14 24.79 -16.71
C GLN A 414 13.67 24.42 -17.05
N ALA A 415 13.46 23.15 -17.44
CA ALA A 415 12.17 22.63 -17.91
C ALA A 415 10.98 22.93 -16.97
N PHE A 416 11.22 23.10 -15.69
CA PHE A 416 10.20 23.32 -14.65
C PHE A 416 10.27 24.72 -13.98
N LYS A 417 10.87 25.71 -14.65
CA LYS A 417 11.03 27.07 -14.05
C LYS A 417 9.71 27.76 -13.70
N GLU A 418 8.63 27.39 -14.37
CA GLU A 418 7.28 27.93 -14.13
C GLU A 418 6.57 27.29 -12.92
N CYS A 419 7.20 26.28 -12.29
CA CYS A 419 6.66 25.54 -11.14
C CYS A 419 7.62 25.59 -9.92
N PRO A 420 7.98 26.77 -9.39
CA PRO A 420 9.04 26.91 -8.38
C PRO A 420 8.69 26.30 -7.01
N TRP A 421 7.41 26.02 -6.75
CA TRP A 421 6.90 25.45 -5.50
C TRP A 421 6.78 23.93 -5.54
N LEU A 422 7.31 23.28 -6.59
CA LEU A 422 7.22 21.83 -6.73
C LEU A 422 7.98 21.15 -5.59
N GLU A 423 7.28 20.28 -4.85
CA GLU A 423 7.83 19.47 -3.74
C GLU A 423 8.03 18.01 -4.14
N LEU A 424 7.19 17.49 -5.02
CA LEU A 424 7.28 16.12 -5.54
C LEU A 424 7.18 16.09 -7.06
N LEU A 425 8.17 15.45 -7.70
CA LEU A 425 8.20 15.19 -9.14
C LEU A 425 8.44 13.69 -9.39
N ASP A 426 7.49 13.06 -10.06
CA ASP A 426 7.61 11.67 -10.49
C ASP A 426 7.71 11.58 -12.02
N LEU A 427 8.83 11.07 -12.51
CA LEU A 427 9.15 10.85 -13.92
C LEU A 427 9.48 9.37 -14.20
N ALA A 428 9.18 8.46 -13.25
CA ALA A 428 9.54 7.05 -13.36
C ALA A 428 8.99 6.40 -14.64
N PHE A 429 9.72 5.44 -15.17
CA PHE A 429 9.33 4.71 -16.38
C PHE A 429 9.02 5.61 -17.58
N THR A 430 9.73 6.75 -17.66
CA THR A 430 9.66 7.69 -18.79
C THR A 430 11.05 7.84 -19.35
N HIS A 431 11.23 7.54 -20.64
CA HIS A 431 12.54 7.69 -21.28
C HIS A 431 12.92 9.18 -21.36
N LEU A 432 13.80 9.64 -20.48
CA LEU A 432 14.21 11.04 -20.39
C LEU A 432 15.36 11.33 -21.34
N ARG A 433 15.15 12.30 -22.24
CA ARG A 433 16.18 12.87 -23.10
C ARG A 433 16.53 14.25 -22.59
N VAL A 434 17.62 14.35 -21.81
CA VAL A 434 18.11 15.62 -21.30
C VAL A 434 18.99 16.26 -22.36
N LYS A 435 18.49 17.30 -23.03
CA LYS A 435 19.24 18.06 -24.06
C LYS A 435 20.12 19.15 -23.43
N ALA A 436 20.06 19.29 -22.14
CA ALA A 436 20.46 20.45 -21.39
C ALA A 436 21.97 20.60 -21.26
N SER A 437 22.45 21.80 -21.50
CA SER A 437 23.76 22.26 -21.01
C SER A 437 23.71 22.60 -19.50
N GLN A 438 22.52 22.84 -18.96
CA GLN A 438 22.21 23.11 -17.54
C GLN A 438 21.16 22.12 -17.03
N SER A 439 21.05 21.99 -15.70
CA SER A 439 20.06 21.11 -15.10
C SER A 439 18.63 21.49 -15.48
N PRO A 440 17.80 20.53 -15.94
CA PRO A 440 16.37 20.78 -16.14
C PRO A 440 15.64 21.13 -14.83
N PHE A 441 16.21 20.77 -13.68
CA PHE A 441 15.64 20.94 -12.34
C PHE A 441 16.20 22.17 -11.61
N GLN A 442 17.01 23.02 -12.23
CA GLN A 442 17.80 24.08 -11.59
C GLN A 442 16.96 25.03 -10.71
N ASN A 443 15.69 25.26 -11.04
CA ASN A 443 14.82 26.18 -10.30
C ASN A 443 13.94 25.51 -9.24
N LEU A 444 14.08 24.19 -9.02
CA LEU A 444 13.25 23.43 -8.09
C LEU A 444 13.88 23.37 -6.68
N HIS A 445 14.12 24.53 -6.09
CA HIS A 445 14.81 24.62 -4.80
C HIS A 445 14.05 24.01 -3.62
N LEU A 446 12.71 23.83 -3.74
CA LEU A 446 11.82 23.26 -2.73
C LEU A 446 11.53 21.77 -2.97
N LEU A 447 12.08 21.18 -4.05
CA LEU A 447 11.80 19.78 -4.38
C LEU A 447 12.40 18.86 -3.30
N ARG A 448 11.56 18.04 -2.71
CA ARG A 448 11.91 17.08 -1.65
C ARG A 448 11.97 15.64 -2.15
N VAL A 449 11.11 15.30 -3.11
CA VAL A 449 11.00 13.94 -3.64
C VAL A 449 11.14 13.97 -5.16
N LEU A 450 12.14 13.26 -5.68
CA LEU A 450 12.36 13.09 -7.11
C LEU A 450 12.48 11.61 -7.44
N ASN A 451 11.55 11.13 -8.27
CA ASN A 451 11.57 9.77 -8.77
C ASN A 451 11.99 9.76 -10.26
N LEU A 452 13.14 9.19 -10.53
CA LEU A 452 13.73 9.02 -11.85
C LEU A 452 13.99 7.54 -12.16
N SER A 453 13.26 6.62 -11.51
CA SER A 453 13.49 5.19 -11.71
C SER A 453 13.13 4.76 -13.13
N HIS A 454 13.91 3.85 -13.70
CA HIS A 454 13.71 3.29 -15.04
C HIS A 454 13.57 4.34 -16.16
N CYS A 455 14.37 5.41 -16.09
CA CYS A 455 14.29 6.55 -17.03
C CYS A 455 15.34 6.52 -18.15
N LEU A 456 16.20 5.51 -18.22
CA LEU A 456 17.33 5.42 -19.14
C LEU A 456 18.24 6.67 -19.05
N LEU A 457 18.52 7.12 -17.84
CA LEU A 457 19.29 8.33 -17.57
C LEU A 457 20.73 8.24 -18.10
N ASP A 458 21.21 9.37 -18.65
CA ASP A 458 22.65 9.59 -18.79
C ASP A 458 23.26 9.95 -17.42
N THR A 459 23.76 8.94 -16.72
CA THR A 459 24.35 9.08 -15.37
C THR A 459 25.73 9.73 -15.39
N SER A 460 26.30 9.98 -16.58
CA SER A 460 27.54 10.74 -16.74
C SER A 460 27.34 12.25 -16.57
N ASN A 461 26.09 12.73 -16.73
CA ASN A 461 25.76 14.14 -16.53
C ASN A 461 25.74 14.53 -15.05
N ARG A 462 26.88 14.94 -14.54
CA ARG A 462 27.06 15.37 -13.14
C ARG A 462 26.25 16.63 -12.75
N HIS A 463 25.79 17.41 -13.73
CA HIS A 463 25.01 18.63 -13.51
C HIS A 463 23.50 18.36 -13.46
N LEU A 464 23.05 17.12 -13.68
CA LEU A 464 21.65 16.76 -13.74
C LEU A 464 20.82 17.21 -12.52
N LEU A 465 21.37 17.08 -11.33
CA LEU A 465 20.67 17.39 -10.07
C LEU A 465 21.02 18.78 -9.48
N GLU A 466 21.68 19.63 -10.26
CA GLU A 466 22.00 21.01 -9.80
C GLU A 466 20.72 21.81 -9.53
N GLY A 467 20.73 22.56 -8.43
CA GLY A 467 19.59 23.40 -8.00
C GLY A 467 18.64 22.74 -7.01
N LEU A 468 18.74 21.41 -6.81
CA LEU A 468 17.88 20.66 -5.88
C LEU A 468 18.37 20.76 -4.42
N LEU A 469 18.23 21.92 -3.81
CA LEU A 469 18.84 22.24 -2.52
C LEU A 469 18.19 21.53 -1.31
N ASP A 470 16.87 21.25 -1.37
CA ASP A 470 16.13 20.57 -0.29
C ASP A 470 15.75 19.13 -0.65
N LEU A 471 16.39 18.52 -1.66
CA LEU A 471 16.08 17.14 -2.08
C LEU A 471 16.44 16.16 -0.97
N ARG A 472 15.42 15.41 -0.51
CA ARG A 472 15.54 14.42 0.58
C ARG A 472 15.40 13.00 0.11
N HIS A 473 14.56 12.75 -0.88
CA HIS A 473 14.30 11.42 -1.42
C HIS A 473 14.57 11.39 -2.91
N LEU A 474 15.57 10.61 -3.32
CA LEU A 474 15.93 10.37 -4.71
C LEU A 474 15.84 8.89 -5.04
N ASN A 475 15.00 8.56 -6.00
CA ASN A 475 14.93 7.23 -6.57
C ASN A 475 15.47 7.24 -7.99
N VAL A 476 16.57 6.53 -8.24
CA VAL A 476 17.18 6.31 -9.55
C VAL A 476 17.28 4.82 -9.91
N GLN A 477 16.49 3.99 -9.28
CA GLN A 477 16.41 2.56 -9.52
C GLN A 477 16.29 2.24 -11.01
N GLY A 478 16.92 1.15 -11.46
CA GLY A 478 16.77 0.64 -12.81
C GLY A 478 17.40 1.52 -13.91
N ASN A 479 18.32 2.44 -13.55
CA ASN A 479 19.12 3.19 -14.50
C ASN A 479 20.55 2.62 -14.57
N HIS A 480 21.10 2.57 -15.78
CA HIS A 480 22.45 2.07 -15.97
C HIS A 480 23.50 3.15 -15.68
N PHE A 481 24.45 2.84 -14.83
CA PHE A 481 25.60 3.70 -14.59
C PHE A 481 26.71 3.39 -15.59
N GLN A 482 27.34 4.44 -16.11
CA GLN A 482 28.45 4.28 -17.04
C GLN A 482 29.54 3.40 -16.43
N ASP A 483 30.01 2.39 -17.16
CA ASP A 483 30.98 1.39 -16.73
C ASP A 483 30.58 0.62 -15.45
N GLY A 484 29.28 0.61 -15.06
CA GLY A 484 28.79 0.01 -13.82
C GLY A 484 29.41 0.64 -12.56
N SER A 485 29.78 1.91 -12.60
CA SER A 485 30.54 2.53 -11.54
C SER A 485 29.98 3.89 -11.11
N ILE A 486 29.94 4.12 -9.80
CA ILE A 486 29.71 5.46 -9.24
C ILE A 486 31.08 6.07 -8.93
N SER A 487 31.49 7.06 -9.72
CA SER A 487 32.77 7.74 -9.56
C SER A 487 32.77 8.74 -8.39
N LYS A 488 33.94 9.22 -7.99
CA LYS A 488 34.09 10.30 -7.03
C LYS A 488 33.34 11.57 -7.43
N THR A 489 33.42 11.94 -8.70
CA THR A 489 32.67 13.06 -9.28
C THR A 489 31.41 12.53 -9.95
N ASN A 490 30.33 12.44 -9.20
CA ASN A 490 29.04 11.90 -9.65
C ASN A 490 27.92 12.91 -9.50
N LEU A 491 26.72 12.51 -9.91
CA LEU A 491 25.52 13.36 -9.90
C LEU A 491 25.00 13.70 -8.48
N PHE A 492 25.45 12.99 -7.42
CA PHE A 492 24.94 13.20 -6.04
C PHE A 492 25.65 14.32 -5.28
N GLN A 493 26.75 14.87 -5.79
CA GLN A 493 27.57 15.85 -5.07
C GLN A 493 26.84 17.16 -4.72
N THR A 494 25.80 17.51 -5.49
CA THR A 494 25.05 18.76 -5.33
C THR A 494 23.86 18.63 -4.37
N VAL A 495 23.50 17.41 -3.93
CA VAL A 495 22.27 17.11 -3.15
C VAL A 495 22.58 16.74 -1.69
N SER A 496 23.26 17.61 -0.96
CA SER A 496 23.72 17.37 0.42
C SER A 496 22.60 17.18 1.46
N SER A 497 21.35 17.50 1.13
CA SER A 497 20.18 17.32 1.99
C SER A 497 19.56 15.93 1.89
N LEU A 498 20.12 15.02 1.08
CA LEU A 498 19.55 13.73 0.78
C LEU A 498 19.49 12.83 2.02
N GLU A 499 18.29 12.30 2.28
CA GLU A 499 17.98 11.39 3.38
C GLU A 499 17.76 9.95 2.89
N ILE A 500 17.13 9.77 1.70
CA ILE A 500 16.82 8.47 1.10
C ILE A 500 17.37 8.42 -0.32
N LEU A 501 18.23 7.44 -0.60
CA LEU A 501 18.77 7.18 -1.93
C LEU A 501 18.53 5.73 -2.35
N ILE A 502 17.79 5.54 -3.46
CA ILE A 502 17.50 4.23 -4.02
C ILE A 502 18.29 4.05 -5.32
N LEU A 503 19.21 3.09 -5.31
CA LEU A 503 20.14 2.70 -6.38
C LEU A 503 20.00 1.22 -6.73
N SER A 504 18.86 0.62 -6.42
CA SER A 504 18.63 -0.80 -6.72
C SER A 504 18.54 -1.04 -8.24
N SER A 505 19.00 -2.23 -8.69
CA SER A 505 18.95 -2.64 -10.10
C SER A 505 19.61 -1.65 -11.07
N CYS A 506 20.77 -1.10 -10.71
CA CYS A 506 21.51 -0.12 -11.52
C CYS A 506 22.75 -0.69 -12.21
N ASP A 507 22.90 -2.02 -12.23
CA ASP A 507 24.04 -2.78 -12.78
C ASP A 507 25.40 -2.35 -12.19
N LEU A 508 25.42 -1.91 -10.93
CA LEU A 508 26.63 -1.42 -10.26
C LEU A 508 27.60 -2.57 -9.97
N LEU A 509 28.84 -2.39 -10.41
CA LEU A 509 29.99 -3.26 -10.16
C LEU A 509 30.88 -2.70 -9.05
N SER A 510 31.01 -1.37 -8.97
CA SER A 510 31.89 -0.69 -8.03
C SER A 510 31.37 0.70 -7.64
N ILE A 511 31.81 1.16 -6.46
CA ILE A 511 31.51 2.50 -5.95
C ILE A 511 32.83 3.09 -5.45
N ASP A 512 33.18 4.28 -5.92
CA ASP A 512 34.37 5.01 -5.45
C ASP A 512 34.23 5.34 -3.96
N GLN A 513 35.32 5.22 -3.22
CA GLN A 513 35.37 5.42 -1.78
C GLN A 513 34.85 6.81 -1.32
N GLN A 514 34.88 7.80 -2.21
CA GLN A 514 34.43 9.17 -1.95
C GLN A 514 33.05 9.49 -2.58
N ALA A 515 32.37 8.49 -3.18
CA ALA A 515 31.12 8.69 -3.93
C ALA A 515 29.99 9.31 -3.09
N PHE A 516 29.90 8.95 -1.83
CA PHE A 516 28.87 9.45 -0.90
C PHE A 516 29.41 10.51 0.08
N HIS A 517 30.58 11.07 -0.20
CA HIS A 517 31.15 12.12 0.66
C HIS A 517 30.29 13.38 0.55
N GLY A 518 29.81 13.89 1.69
CA GLY A 518 28.90 15.05 1.74
C GLY A 518 27.43 14.70 1.97
N LEU A 519 27.03 13.42 1.86
CA LEU A 519 25.65 12.97 2.12
C LEU A 519 25.41 12.66 3.61
N GLY A 520 25.77 13.59 4.49
CA GLY A 520 25.74 13.39 5.95
C GLY A 520 24.35 13.30 6.60
N LYS A 521 23.28 13.57 5.85
CA LYS A 521 21.89 13.44 6.34
C LYS A 521 21.24 12.12 5.93
N MET A 522 21.96 11.26 5.22
CA MET A 522 21.42 10.00 4.73
C MET A 522 20.96 9.12 5.89
N SER A 523 19.77 8.58 5.78
CA SER A 523 19.15 7.63 6.71
C SER A 523 18.83 6.29 6.05
N HIS A 524 18.70 6.24 4.71
CA HIS A 524 18.35 5.06 3.95
C HIS A 524 19.11 4.99 2.63
N LEU A 525 19.84 3.89 2.43
CA LEU A 525 20.55 3.61 1.18
C LEU A 525 20.18 2.21 0.68
N ASP A 526 19.55 2.14 -0.49
CA ASP A 526 19.24 0.88 -1.17
C ASP A 526 20.18 0.65 -2.35
N LEU A 527 21.04 -0.35 -2.24
CA LEU A 527 21.98 -0.84 -3.24
C LEU A 527 21.67 -2.27 -3.70
N SER A 528 20.46 -2.75 -3.41
CA SER A 528 20.05 -4.13 -3.74
C SER A 528 20.01 -4.40 -5.24
N HIS A 529 20.04 -5.70 -5.62
CA HIS A 529 19.96 -6.13 -7.02
C HIS A 529 21.02 -5.50 -7.93
N ASN A 530 22.26 -5.39 -7.43
CA ASN A 530 23.43 -4.97 -8.19
C ASN A 530 24.47 -6.09 -8.27
N SER A 531 25.65 -5.80 -8.75
CA SER A 531 26.78 -6.75 -8.85
C SER A 531 27.95 -6.40 -7.95
N LEU A 532 27.69 -5.70 -6.83
CA LEU A 532 28.68 -5.22 -5.90
C LEU A 532 29.40 -6.37 -5.19
N THR A 533 30.68 -6.17 -4.92
CA THR A 533 31.51 -7.09 -4.14
C THR A 533 31.82 -6.54 -2.74
N GLY A 534 32.48 -7.32 -1.88
CA GLY A 534 32.88 -6.85 -0.55
C GLY A 534 33.76 -5.60 -0.57
N ASP A 535 34.62 -5.46 -1.56
CA ASP A 535 35.55 -4.32 -1.69
C ASP A 535 34.81 -3.02 -2.04
N SER A 536 33.65 -3.09 -2.69
CA SER A 536 32.82 -1.92 -3.00
C SER A 536 32.23 -1.24 -1.76
N MET A 537 32.25 -1.92 -0.61
CA MET A 537 31.67 -1.42 0.64
C MET A 537 32.52 -0.35 1.34
N ASP A 538 33.77 -0.12 0.91
CA ASP A 538 34.61 0.96 1.43
C ASP A 538 33.96 2.33 1.25
N ALA A 539 33.14 2.50 0.21
CA ALA A 539 32.36 3.72 -0.04
C ALA A 539 31.33 4.05 1.05
N LEU A 540 30.98 3.08 1.89
CA LEU A 540 30.00 3.25 2.97
C LEU A 540 30.60 3.85 4.24
N SER A 541 31.93 3.97 4.34
CA SER A 541 32.63 4.42 5.54
C SER A 541 32.19 5.80 6.07
N PRO A 542 31.78 6.79 5.23
CA PRO A 542 31.28 8.07 5.74
C PRO A 542 29.85 8.03 6.29
N LEU A 543 29.09 6.94 6.02
CA LEU A 543 27.69 6.82 6.39
C LEU A 543 27.53 6.12 7.74
N LYS A 544 26.65 6.66 8.62
CA LYS A 544 26.43 6.13 9.97
C LYS A 544 24.96 6.16 10.33
N GLY A 545 24.50 5.10 11.04
CA GLY A 545 23.15 5.01 11.56
C GLY A 545 22.08 4.84 10.49
N ILE A 546 22.45 4.42 9.27
CA ILE A 546 21.51 4.28 8.16
C ILE A 546 20.88 2.88 8.09
N TYR A 547 19.71 2.78 7.47
CA TYR A 547 19.22 1.54 6.88
C TYR A 547 20.01 1.27 5.60
N LEU A 548 20.66 0.11 5.52
CA LEU A 548 21.51 -0.28 4.39
C LEU A 548 21.03 -1.58 3.76
N ASN A 549 20.51 -1.49 2.54
CA ASN A 549 20.09 -2.66 1.78
C ASN A 549 21.16 -3.04 0.73
N LEU A 550 21.80 -4.18 0.92
CA LEU A 550 22.80 -4.81 0.04
C LEU A 550 22.32 -6.16 -0.49
N ALA A 551 21.03 -6.47 -0.39
CA ALA A 551 20.47 -7.74 -0.83
C ALA A 551 20.69 -8.00 -2.33
N ALA A 552 20.78 -9.27 -2.72
CA ALA A 552 20.91 -9.69 -4.11
C ALA A 552 22.06 -8.98 -4.85
N ASN A 553 23.27 -9.02 -4.26
CA ASN A 553 24.53 -8.58 -4.86
C ASN A 553 25.50 -9.76 -5.07
N ASN A 554 26.75 -9.48 -5.42
CA ASN A 554 27.79 -10.49 -5.61
C ASN A 554 28.79 -10.53 -4.45
N ILE A 555 28.31 -10.29 -3.23
CA ILE A 555 29.15 -10.25 -2.02
C ILE A 555 29.44 -11.70 -1.58
N ARG A 556 30.70 -12.11 -1.67
CA ARG A 556 31.16 -13.43 -1.21
C ARG A 556 31.87 -13.36 0.13
N ILE A 557 32.76 -12.42 0.27
CA ILE A 557 33.58 -12.20 1.47
C ILE A 557 33.45 -10.73 1.88
N ILE A 558 33.26 -10.48 3.16
CA ILE A 558 33.28 -9.13 3.72
C ILE A 558 34.61 -8.93 4.44
N PRO A 559 35.45 -7.99 3.98
CA PRO A 559 36.73 -7.70 4.60
C PRO A 559 36.60 -7.28 6.07
N PHE A 560 37.54 -7.74 6.90
CA PHE A 560 37.51 -7.51 8.36
C PHE A 560 37.46 -6.01 8.72
N HIS A 561 38.19 -5.16 7.98
CA HIS A 561 38.25 -3.71 8.23
C HIS A 561 36.89 -2.99 8.02
N LEU A 562 35.91 -3.62 7.36
CA LEU A 562 34.57 -3.07 7.14
C LEU A 562 33.56 -3.38 8.26
N LEU A 563 33.86 -4.33 9.14
CA LEU A 563 32.95 -4.69 10.23
C LEU A 563 32.63 -3.52 11.19
N PRO A 564 33.57 -2.62 11.52
CA PRO A 564 33.26 -1.41 12.29
C PRO A 564 32.26 -0.50 11.58
N THR A 565 32.35 -0.35 10.26
CA THR A 565 31.41 0.44 9.45
C THR A 565 30.02 -0.17 9.48
N LEU A 566 29.91 -1.50 9.30
CA LEU A 566 28.63 -2.20 9.40
C LEU A 566 28.04 -2.11 10.81
N SER A 567 28.86 -2.21 11.85
CA SER A 567 28.39 -2.10 13.24
C SER A 567 27.75 -0.74 13.57
N GLN A 568 28.12 0.31 12.83
CA GLN A 568 27.58 1.66 12.99
C GLN A 568 26.22 1.86 12.31
N GLN A 569 25.76 0.93 11.47
CA GLN A 569 24.48 1.04 10.80
C GLN A 569 23.30 0.66 11.71
N SER A 570 22.11 1.19 11.42
CA SER A 570 20.88 0.88 12.18
C SER A 570 20.33 -0.48 11.82
N THR A 571 20.19 -0.75 10.54
CA THR A 571 19.68 -2.01 9.99
C THR A 571 20.43 -2.34 8.72
N ILE A 572 20.69 -3.63 8.48
CA ILE A 572 21.42 -4.10 7.29
C ILE A 572 20.68 -5.30 6.70
N ASN A 573 20.50 -5.29 5.38
CA ASN A 573 20.02 -6.45 4.62
C ASN A 573 21.14 -6.97 3.72
N LEU A 574 21.57 -8.22 3.92
CA LEU A 574 22.59 -8.95 3.15
C LEU A 574 22.03 -10.21 2.48
N SER A 575 20.70 -10.39 2.47
CA SER A 575 20.06 -11.58 1.91
C SER A 575 20.40 -11.78 0.43
N HIS A 576 20.28 -13.02 -0.06
CA HIS A 576 20.49 -13.38 -1.46
C HIS A 576 21.89 -13.04 -2.03
N ASN A 577 22.92 -12.89 -1.18
CA ASN A 577 24.30 -12.78 -1.61
C ASN A 577 24.99 -14.17 -1.64
N PRO A 578 25.94 -14.43 -2.56
CA PRO A 578 26.65 -15.69 -2.65
C PRO A 578 27.76 -15.82 -1.59
N LEU A 579 27.41 -15.71 -0.31
CA LEU A 579 28.34 -15.66 0.82
C LEU A 579 29.16 -16.96 0.95
N ASP A 580 30.49 -16.81 1.13
CA ASP A 580 31.41 -17.90 1.39
C ASP A 580 31.49 -18.19 2.90
N CYS A 581 31.03 -19.37 3.31
CA CYS A 581 31.11 -19.84 4.70
C CYS A 581 32.39 -20.63 4.93
N THR A 582 33.51 -19.96 4.79
CA THR A 582 34.87 -20.52 4.98
C THR A 582 35.63 -19.73 6.05
N CYS A 583 36.80 -20.25 6.43
CA CYS A 583 37.64 -19.60 7.43
C CYS A 583 38.16 -18.20 7.01
N SER A 584 38.17 -17.90 5.71
CA SER A 584 38.50 -16.56 5.23
C SER A 584 37.43 -15.51 5.61
N ASN A 585 36.18 -15.95 5.85
CA ASN A 585 35.05 -15.08 6.21
C ASN A 585 34.62 -15.24 7.69
N ILE A 586 35.42 -15.91 8.52
CA ILE A 586 35.08 -16.25 9.91
C ILE A 586 34.74 -15.01 10.76
N HIS A 587 35.48 -13.92 10.58
CA HIS A 587 35.24 -12.68 11.34
C HIS A 587 33.88 -12.08 11.04
N PHE A 588 33.47 -12.08 9.76
CA PHE A 588 32.15 -11.61 9.37
C PHE A 588 31.05 -12.55 9.89
N ILE A 589 31.22 -13.87 9.79
CA ILE A 589 30.23 -14.84 10.29
C ILE A 589 30.04 -14.68 11.80
N THR A 590 31.10 -14.45 12.54
CA THR A 590 31.03 -14.19 13.98
C THR A 590 30.28 -12.90 14.27
N TRP A 591 30.69 -11.81 13.61
CA TRP A 591 30.03 -10.52 13.70
C TRP A 591 28.54 -10.60 13.35
N TYR A 592 28.18 -11.33 12.29
CA TYR A 592 26.79 -11.52 11.84
C TYR A 592 25.92 -12.10 12.96
N LYS A 593 26.39 -13.16 13.62
CA LYS A 593 25.68 -13.81 14.73
C LYS A 593 25.52 -12.92 15.96
N GLU A 594 26.49 -12.10 16.24
CA GLU A 594 26.46 -11.15 17.37
C GLU A 594 25.51 -9.96 17.11
N ASN A 595 25.20 -9.66 15.83
CA ASN A 595 24.40 -8.51 15.42
C ASN A 595 23.05 -8.85 14.78
N LEU A 596 22.50 -10.06 15.03
CA LEU A 596 21.22 -10.51 14.43
C LEU A 596 20.06 -9.53 14.62
N HIS A 597 20.05 -8.77 15.71
CA HIS A 597 19.01 -7.77 15.99
C HIS A 597 18.99 -6.58 15.03
N LYS A 598 20.05 -6.40 14.23
CA LYS A 598 20.17 -5.35 13.19
C LYS A 598 20.00 -5.90 11.77
N LEU A 599 19.84 -7.20 11.63
CA LEU A 599 19.85 -7.86 10.34
C LEU A 599 18.44 -8.16 9.85
N GLU A 600 18.11 -7.63 8.67
CA GLU A 600 16.90 -7.96 7.93
C GLU A 600 17.18 -9.09 6.94
N GLY A 601 16.16 -9.90 6.61
CA GLY A 601 16.31 -11.02 5.67
C GLY A 601 17.25 -12.12 6.17
N SER A 602 17.34 -12.34 7.48
CA SER A 602 18.24 -13.35 8.08
C SER A 602 17.90 -14.79 7.67
N GLU A 603 16.63 -15.06 7.37
CA GLU A 603 16.16 -16.37 6.89
C GLU A 603 16.68 -16.69 5.47
N GLU A 604 16.82 -15.67 4.61
CA GLU A 604 17.30 -15.75 3.23
C GLU A 604 18.80 -15.49 3.10
N THR A 605 19.49 -15.20 4.23
CA THR A 605 20.94 -15.04 4.27
C THR A 605 21.61 -16.38 4.49
N VAL A 606 21.98 -17.05 3.40
CA VAL A 606 22.47 -18.43 3.39
C VAL A 606 23.88 -18.55 2.78
N CYS A 607 24.58 -19.64 3.11
CA CYS A 607 25.87 -19.97 2.51
C CYS A 607 25.73 -20.39 1.05
N ALA A 608 26.55 -19.84 0.16
CA ALA A 608 26.72 -20.33 -1.21
C ALA A 608 27.84 -21.37 -1.32
N ASN A 609 28.93 -21.21 -0.56
CA ASN A 609 30.10 -22.09 -0.53
C ASN A 609 30.55 -22.34 0.92
N PRO A 610 31.26 -23.45 1.20
CA PRO A 610 31.55 -24.60 0.32
C PRO A 610 30.31 -25.48 0.09
N PRO A 611 30.33 -26.41 -0.89
CA PRO A 611 29.17 -27.24 -1.22
C PRO A 611 28.47 -27.93 -0.03
N PRO A 612 29.17 -28.45 0.98
CA PRO A 612 28.52 -29.07 2.15
C PRO A 612 27.67 -28.11 3.01
N LEU A 613 27.90 -26.78 2.92
CA LEU A 613 27.20 -25.74 3.68
C LEU A 613 26.21 -24.96 2.83
N ARG A 614 26.08 -25.30 1.55
CA ARG A 614 25.21 -24.58 0.63
C ARG A 614 23.74 -24.62 1.11
N GLY A 615 23.11 -23.45 1.22
CA GLY A 615 21.73 -23.30 1.69
C GLY A 615 21.57 -23.30 3.21
N VAL A 616 22.64 -23.50 3.98
CA VAL A 616 22.61 -23.36 5.44
C VAL A 616 22.52 -21.88 5.81
N LYS A 617 21.61 -21.51 6.73
CA LYS A 617 21.50 -20.15 7.24
C LYS A 617 22.82 -19.71 7.87
N LEU A 618 23.21 -18.47 7.63
CA LEU A 618 24.48 -17.93 8.14
C LEU A 618 24.53 -17.92 9.68
N SER A 619 23.36 -17.73 10.32
CA SER A 619 23.19 -17.83 11.77
C SER A 619 23.59 -19.20 12.34
N ASP A 620 23.35 -20.27 11.59
CA ASP A 620 23.48 -21.65 12.07
C ASP A 620 24.86 -22.28 11.74
N VAL A 621 25.66 -21.57 10.92
CA VAL A 621 26.98 -22.06 10.48
C VAL A 621 27.93 -22.24 11.66
N LYS A 622 28.53 -23.42 11.81
CA LYS A 622 29.57 -23.72 12.80
C LYS A 622 30.89 -24.01 12.05
N LEU A 623 31.83 -23.08 12.14
CA LEU A 623 33.17 -23.24 11.57
C LEU A 623 34.21 -23.47 12.67
N SER A 624 35.06 -24.43 12.46
CA SER A 624 36.26 -24.69 13.30
C SER A 624 37.48 -24.28 12.50
N CYS A 625 37.95 -23.06 12.69
CA CYS A 625 39.09 -22.47 11.97
C CYS A 625 40.34 -22.48 12.88
N GLY A 626 40.96 -23.61 13.03
CA GLY A 626 42.22 -23.75 13.72
C GLY A 626 43.32 -24.36 12.81
N MET A 627 44.58 -24.29 13.24
CA MET A 627 45.63 -25.06 12.56
C MET A 627 45.21 -26.56 12.57
N THR A 628 45.18 -27.15 11.40
CA THR A 628 44.93 -28.59 11.29
C THR A 628 45.95 -29.33 12.16
N GLY A 629 45.58 -30.48 12.74
CA GLY A 629 46.51 -31.31 13.55
C GLY A 629 47.85 -31.52 12.86
N MET A 630 47.87 -31.62 11.51
CA MET A 630 49.09 -31.63 10.69
C MET A 630 49.90 -30.33 10.79
N GLY A 631 49.25 -29.17 10.78
CA GLY A 631 49.95 -27.85 10.94
C GLY A 631 50.56 -27.70 12.32
N ILE A 632 49.85 -28.14 13.37
CA ILE A 632 50.39 -28.19 14.73
C ILE A 632 51.58 -29.15 14.81
N PHE A 633 51.44 -30.33 14.18
CA PHE A 633 52.54 -31.32 14.12
C PHE A 633 53.78 -30.75 13.43
N PHE A 634 53.65 -30.10 12.27
CA PHE A 634 54.79 -29.47 11.58
C PHE A 634 55.41 -28.32 12.39
N LEU A 635 54.58 -27.52 13.08
CA LEU A 635 55.10 -26.46 13.97
C LEU A 635 55.88 -27.02 15.14
N VAL A 636 55.37 -28.10 15.77
CA VAL A 636 56.06 -28.80 16.87
C VAL A 636 57.38 -29.43 16.37
N VAL A 637 57.36 -30.09 15.22
CA VAL A 637 58.57 -30.66 14.60
C VAL A 637 59.57 -29.57 14.25
N PHE A 638 59.11 -28.45 13.69
CA PHE A 638 59.99 -27.30 13.38
C PHE A 638 60.64 -26.67 14.62
N VAL A 639 59.89 -26.49 15.68
CA VAL A 639 60.40 -25.99 16.97
C VAL A 639 61.39 -26.97 17.57
N PHE A 640 61.08 -28.27 17.48
CA PHE A 640 61.99 -29.33 17.97
C PHE A 640 63.32 -29.37 17.21
N LEU A 641 63.28 -29.20 15.88
CA LEU A 641 64.49 -29.10 15.04
C LEU A 641 65.29 -27.84 15.36
N LEU A 642 64.67 -26.70 15.63
CA LEU A 642 65.33 -25.48 16.06
C LEU A 642 66.04 -25.66 17.41
N ILE A 643 65.42 -26.35 18.36
CA ILE A 643 66.00 -26.64 19.66
C ILE A 643 67.25 -27.55 19.50
N ILE A 644 67.16 -28.58 18.64
CA ILE A 644 68.28 -29.48 18.32
C ILE A 644 69.44 -28.68 17.70
N LEU A 645 69.17 -27.80 16.73
CA LEU A 645 70.17 -26.93 16.11
C LEU A 645 70.83 -26.01 17.13
N LEU A 646 70.07 -25.46 18.04
CA LEU A 646 70.59 -24.62 19.13
C LEU A 646 71.50 -25.41 20.06
N ILE A 647 71.12 -26.63 20.44
CA ILE A 647 71.97 -27.54 21.26
C ILE A 647 73.27 -27.89 20.54
N PHE A 648 73.20 -28.18 19.24
CA PHE A 648 74.40 -28.46 18.43
C PHE A 648 75.32 -27.23 18.31
N SER A 649 74.72 -26.05 18.11
CA SER A 649 75.46 -24.75 18.05
C SER A 649 76.15 -24.46 19.37
N VAL A 650 75.48 -24.63 20.50
CA VAL A 650 76.03 -24.46 21.83
C VAL A 650 77.14 -25.48 22.10
N LYS A 651 76.94 -26.77 21.75
CA LYS A 651 77.97 -27.79 21.86
C LYS A 651 79.20 -27.51 20.96
N PHE A 652 79.00 -27.01 19.76
CA PHE A 652 80.05 -26.59 18.84
C PHE A 652 80.84 -25.41 19.40
N LEU A 653 80.17 -24.39 19.93
CA LEU A 653 80.79 -23.21 20.56
C LEU A 653 81.56 -23.60 21.84
N LEU A 654 81.05 -24.50 22.66
CA LEU A 654 81.75 -25.03 23.83
C LEU A 654 82.95 -25.86 23.43
N ARG A 655 82.89 -26.71 22.39
CA ARG A 655 84.09 -27.45 21.87
C ARG A 655 85.13 -26.50 21.29
N TRP A 656 84.70 -25.45 20.56
CA TRP A 656 85.64 -24.45 20.00
C TRP A 656 86.33 -23.69 21.10
N LYS A 657 85.65 -23.37 22.21
CA LYS A 657 86.22 -22.70 23.37
C LYS A 657 87.18 -23.58 24.15
N TYR A 658 87.02 -24.91 24.18
CA TYR A 658 87.90 -25.86 24.80
C TYR A 658 89.16 -26.22 23.94
N GLN A 659 89.18 -25.92 22.66
CA GLN A 659 90.31 -26.15 21.77
C GLN A 659 91.23 -24.93 21.68
N HIS A 660 90.86 -23.80 22.24
CA HIS A 660 91.60 -22.55 22.22
C HIS A 660 91.99 -22.03 23.66
N ILE A 661 91.88 -22.86 24.67
CA ILE A 661 92.51 -22.73 25.99
C ILE A 661 93.59 -23.82 26.03
#